data_52480690b674085f2ed8d23cfcc7155e
#
_entry.id   52480690b674085f2ed8d23cfcc7155e
#
_cell.length_a   1.000
_cell.length_b   1.000
_cell.length_c   1.000
_cell.angle_alpha   90.00
_cell.angle_beta   90.00
_cell.angle_gamma   90.00
#
_symmetry.space_group_name_H-M   'P 1'
#
loop_
_entity.id
_entity.type
_entity.pdbx_description
1 polymer ?
#
loop_
_entity_poly.entity_id
_entity_poly.type
_entity_poly.pdbx_seq_one_letter_code
_entity_poly.pdbx_strand_id
1 'polypeptide(L)'
;MDNKIFSRIAVWALVGLVLFTVFRQYEDAYAPPRDTISYTQFMEDAKAGKVRRVDIQGRTLIVTPQTGEEFKLTNPGDIWMVDELRKSNVQIYGKAEEEPSLLTTIFISWVPMILLIGVWIFFMRRMQGGAGGGGGAFSFGKSKARKLDEESNKVRFRDVAGCNEAKEDVQEIVDFLREPKRFQRLGGRIPRGLLLVGPPGTGKTLLAKAIAGEAGVPFFTISGSDFVEMFVGVGAARVRDMFETAKKNEPCIIFIDEIDAVGRQRGAGLGGGNDEREQTLNQMLVEMDGFDSGANVIVIAATNRPDVLDPALLRPGRFDRQVVVPLPDIRGRDQILNVHMRKIPVGKDVDSMVIARGTPGFSGADLANLVNEAALFAARRNGRVVKMCDFENAKDKIMMGAERRAMVMSEDERRNTAYHESGHAVVARLMPKSDPVHKVTIVPRGRALGLTMQLPKEDRYAYDRQYLLTRIAILFGGRIAEEVFMNQMTTGASNDFERATQMARDLVMRYGMSDRLGPMVYSENEGEVFLGRSVTKTTNISEKTMQEVDAEVRRIIDEQYAIARRLIEENRDKMEVMAKALLDWETIDADQIDDIMEGRAPRPPKTSKEAVKPEAAQAAAPEGEAGAAEEPKAEDAEAPAAPEAAGAKEASSSDNAGAPKGDDDRRSE
;
A
#
# COMPACT_ATOMS: atom_id res chain seq x y z
N MET A 1 -9.63 -28.55 32.96
CA MET A 1 -9.44 -27.14 33.40
C MET A 1 -8.02 -27.00 33.92
N ASP A 2 -7.22 -26.21 33.25
CA ASP A 2 -5.76 -26.17 33.44
C ASP A 2 -5.35 -25.66 34.81
N ASN A 3 -4.63 -26.50 35.54
CA ASN A 3 -4.02 -26.16 36.85
C ASN A 3 -3.21 -24.83 36.81
N LYS A 4 -2.77 -24.37 35.65
CA LYS A 4 -2.03 -23.11 35.46
C LYS A 4 -2.91 -21.86 35.52
N ILE A 5 -4.19 -21.97 35.17
CA ILE A 5 -5.14 -20.83 35.26
C ILE A 5 -5.57 -20.64 36.72
N PHE A 6 -5.83 -21.75 37.41
CA PHE A 6 -6.23 -21.72 38.83
C PHE A 6 -5.12 -21.14 39.71
N SER A 7 -3.86 -21.50 39.49
CA SER A 7 -2.72 -20.93 40.25
C SER A 7 -2.53 -19.42 39.99
N ARG A 8 -2.85 -18.93 38.78
CA ARG A 8 -2.78 -17.49 38.47
C ARG A 8 -3.89 -16.72 39.16
N ILE A 9 -5.12 -17.24 39.18
CA ILE A 9 -6.25 -16.62 39.86
C ILE A 9 -6.01 -16.61 41.37
N ALA A 10 -5.48 -17.69 41.94
CA ALA A 10 -5.14 -17.80 43.34
C ALA A 10 -4.08 -16.77 43.77
N VAL A 11 -3.04 -16.55 42.96
CA VAL A 11 -2.00 -15.53 43.23
C VAL A 11 -2.58 -14.11 43.21
N TRP A 12 -3.42 -13.80 42.24
CA TRP A 12 -4.06 -12.47 42.13
C TRP A 12 -5.09 -12.25 43.24
N ALA A 13 -5.83 -13.29 43.65
CA ALA A 13 -6.73 -13.24 44.79
C ALA A 13 -5.97 -13.01 46.13
N LEU A 14 -4.80 -13.66 46.30
CA LEU A 14 -3.95 -13.45 47.47
C LEU A 14 -3.38 -12.02 47.50
N VAL A 15 -2.91 -11.49 46.37
CA VAL A 15 -2.43 -10.09 46.29
C VAL A 15 -3.57 -9.11 46.56
N GLY A 16 -4.76 -9.35 46.05
CA GLY A 16 -5.94 -8.54 46.33
C GLY A 16 -6.33 -8.56 47.77
N LEU A 17 -6.28 -9.75 48.44
CA LEU A 17 -6.57 -9.89 49.88
C LEU A 17 -5.55 -9.15 50.75
N VAL A 18 -4.25 -9.24 50.39
CA VAL A 18 -3.19 -8.52 51.14
C VAL A 18 -3.36 -7.00 50.96
N LEU A 19 -3.62 -6.52 49.75
CA LEU A 19 -3.88 -5.09 49.53
C LEU A 19 -5.12 -4.60 50.25
N PHE A 20 -6.19 -5.40 50.27
CA PHE A 20 -7.42 -5.07 50.99
C PHE A 20 -7.22 -5.03 52.48
N THR A 21 -6.44 -5.97 53.08
CA THR A 21 -6.14 -5.96 54.52
C THR A 21 -5.25 -4.78 54.88
N VAL A 22 -4.25 -4.44 54.07
CA VAL A 22 -3.39 -3.26 54.29
C VAL A 22 -4.20 -1.97 54.17
N PHE A 23 -5.09 -1.87 53.20
CA PHE A 23 -5.95 -0.70 53.00
C PHE A 23 -6.91 -0.51 54.19
N ARG A 24 -7.53 -1.59 54.67
CA ARG A 24 -8.43 -1.56 55.82
C ARG A 24 -7.70 -1.16 57.10
N GLN A 25 -6.48 -1.68 57.30
CA GLN A 25 -5.65 -1.33 58.45
C GLN A 25 -5.17 0.13 58.40
N TYR A 26 -4.93 0.66 57.20
CA TYR A 26 -4.62 2.07 56.98
C TYR A 26 -5.83 2.97 57.28
N GLU A 27 -7.02 2.57 56.84
CA GLU A 27 -8.28 3.30 57.07
C GLU A 27 -8.61 3.37 58.58
N ASP A 28 -8.46 2.24 59.29
CA ASP A 28 -8.68 2.17 60.75
C ASP A 28 -7.62 2.97 61.56
N ALA A 29 -6.39 3.07 61.08
CA ALA A 29 -5.31 3.80 61.76
C ALA A 29 -5.40 5.33 61.61
N TYR A 30 -6.04 5.82 60.54
CA TYR A 30 -6.14 7.25 60.23
C TYR A 30 -7.59 7.78 60.23
N ALA A 31 -8.57 6.95 60.62
CA ALA A 31 -9.94 7.43 60.77
C ALA A 31 -10.00 8.38 62.00
N PRO A 32 -10.45 9.64 61.82
CA PRO A 32 -10.64 10.53 62.98
C PRO A 32 -11.69 9.93 63.91
N PRO A 33 -11.48 9.98 65.28
CA PRO A 33 -12.48 9.51 66.17
C PRO A 33 -13.80 10.25 65.94
N ARG A 34 -14.88 9.51 65.70
CA ARG A 34 -16.21 10.10 65.56
C ARG A 34 -16.62 10.61 66.93
N ASP A 35 -16.56 11.92 67.13
CA ASP A 35 -17.08 12.56 68.35
C ASP A 35 -18.60 12.34 68.39
N THR A 36 -19.05 11.52 69.33
CA THR A 36 -20.48 11.20 69.47
C THR A 36 -21.24 12.31 70.23
N ILE A 37 -20.52 13.19 70.90
CA ILE A 37 -21.08 14.31 71.69
C ILE A 37 -20.13 15.52 71.51
N SER A 38 -20.72 16.74 71.37
CA SER A 38 -19.91 17.94 71.21
C SER A 38 -19.19 18.30 72.55
N TYR A 39 -17.99 18.93 72.45
CA TYR A 39 -17.24 19.37 73.60
C TYR A 39 -18.07 20.28 74.51
N THR A 40 -18.91 21.17 73.95
CA THR A 40 -19.81 22.05 74.73
C THR A 40 -20.81 21.24 75.56
N GLN A 41 -21.41 20.23 74.93
CA GLN A 41 -22.40 19.40 75.64
C GLN A 41 -21.75 18.52 76.73
N PHE A 42 -20.55 18.04 76.48
CA PHE A 42 -19.75 17.36 77.48
C PHE A 42 -19.48 18.26 78.73
N MET A 43 -19.12 19.52 78.51
CA MET A 43 -18.86 20.46 79.62
C MET A 43 -20.17 20.81 80.39
N GLU A 44 -21.31 20.88 79.73
CA GLU A 44 -22.63 21.03 80.38
C GLU A 44 -23.01 19.81 81.23
N ASP A 45 -22.77 18.60 80.67
CA ASP A 45 -23.05 17.36 81.39
C ASP A 45 -22.10 17.16 82.57
N ALA A 46 -20.85 17.62 82.46
CA ALA A 46 -19.91 17.64 83.58
C ALA A 46 -20.38 18.60 84.74
N LYS A 47 -20.85 19.81 84.39
CA LYS A 47 -21.41 20.78 85.31
C LYS A 47 -22.72 20.29 85.94
N ALA A 48 -23.50 19.51 85.22
CA ALA A 48 -24.75 18.89 85.71
C ALA A 48 -24.53 17.65 86.55
N GLY A 49 -23.26 17.24 86.86
CA GLY A 49 -22.88 16.10 87.66
C GLY A 49 -23.18 14.73 87.05
N LYS A 50 -23.37 14.65 85.69
CA LYS A 50 -23.64 13.40 84.95
C LYS A 50 -22.39 12.64 84.56
N VAL A 51 -21.19 13.25 84.64
CA VAL A 51 -19.91 12.65 84.32
C VAL A 51 -19.21 12.15 85.60
N ARG A 52 -18.80 10.89 85.59
CA ARG A 52 -18.15 10.27 86.73
C ARG A 52 -16.63 10.39 86.70
N ARG A 53 -16.06 10.14 85.48
CA ARG A 53 -14.62 10.08 85.27
C ARG A 53 -14.22 10.56 83.89
N VAL A 54 -13.07 11.20 83.79
CA VAL A 54 -12.46 11.62 82.51
C VAL A 54 -11.00 11.17 82.53
N ASP A 55 -10.63 10.33 81.58
CA ASP A 55 -9.24 9.94 81.30
C ASP A 55 -8.71 10.83 80.17
N ILE A 56 -7.66 11.55 80.41
CA ILE A 56 -7.00 12.45 79.43
C ILE A 56 -5.80 11.73 78.86
N GLN A 57 -5.84 11.46 77.54
CA GLN A 57 -4.76 10.82 76.80
C GLN A 57 -4.37 11.74 75.61
N GLY A 58 -3.37 12.57 75.80
CA GLY A 58 -2.99 13.61 74.87
C GLY A 58 -4.16 14.58 74.56
N ARG A 59 -4.65 14.62 73.37
CA ARG A 59 -5.82 15.42 72.93
C ARG A 59 -7.15 14.66 73.04
N THR A 60 -7.12 13.37 73.28
CA THR A 60 -8.33 12.55 73.37
C THR A 60 -8.79 12.46 74.84
N LEU A 61 -10.07 12.73 75.03
CA LEU A 61 -10.73 12.59 76.33
C LEU A 61 -11.62 11.35 76.25
N ILE A 62 -11.44 10.43 77.15
CA ILE A 62 -12.31 9.27 77.33
C ILE A 62 -13.19 9.58 78.54
N VAL A 63 -14.45 9.74 78.28
CA VAL A 63 -15.43 10.15 79.32
C VAL A 63 -16.28 8.98 79.74
N THR A 64 -16.31 8.69 81.07
CA THR A 64 -17.19 7.69 81.63
C THR A 64 -18.34 8.42 82.31
N PRO A 65 -19.57 8.39 81.80
CA PRO A 65 -20.72 8.98 82.48
C PRO A 65 -21.16 8.17 83.68
N GLN A 66 -22.08 8.73 84.52
CA GLN A 66 -22.64 7.99 85.66
C GLN A 66 -23.58 6.85 85.28
N THR A 67 -24.27 7.02 84.12
CA THR A 67 -25.14 6.01 83.48
C THR A 67 -24.94 6.07 81.99
N GLY A 68 -24.55 4.92 81.35
CA GLY A 68 -24.31 4.83 79.85
C GLY A 68 -22.93 4.29 79.52
N GLU A 69 -22.63 4.21 78.20
CA GLU A 69 -21.36 3.73 77.69
C GLU A 69 -20.28 4.83 77.68
N GLU A 70 -19.02 4.43 77.74
CA GLU A 70 -17.87 5.33 77.58
C GLU A 70 -17.82 5.90 76.19
N PHE A 71 -17.55 7.18 76.05
CA PHE A 71 -17.38 7.83 74.77
C PHE A 71 -16.10 8.63 74.66
N LYS A 72 -15.60 8.80 73.51
CA LYS A 72 -14.37 9.55 73.21
C LYS A 72 -14.71 10.88 72.59
N LEU A 73 -14.03 11.93 72.95
CA LEU A 73 -14.13 13.24 72.35
C LEU A 73 -12.74 13.92 72.28
N THR A 74 -12.58 14.87 71.45
CA THR A 74 -11.32 15.58 71.28
C THR A 74 -11.32 16.89 72.06
N ASN A 75 -10.30 17.09 72.86
CA ASN A 75 -10.08 18.37 73.54
C ASN A 75 -9.66 19.44 72.55
N PRO A 76 -10.42 20.53 72.37
CA PRO A 76 -10.08 21.62 71.45
C PRO A 76 -8.89 22.47 71.85
N GLY A 77 -8.21 22.11 72.95
CA GLY A 77 -7.10 22.86 73.49
C GLY A 77 -7.49 23.79 74.63
N ASP A 78 -8.62 23.55 75.30
CA ASP A 78 -9.10 24.34 76.40
C ASP A 78 -8.22 24.11 77.66
N ILE A 79 -7.45 25.13 78.07
CA ILE A 79 -6.52 25.10 79.18
C ILE A 79 -7.27 25.11 80.50
N TRP A 80 -8.48 25.63 80.56
CA TRP A 80 -9.29 25.77 81.76
C TRP A 80 -10.17 24.53 82.06
N MET A 81 -10.24 23.60 81.17
CA MET A 81 -11.05 22.39 81.27
C MET A 81 -10.80 21.61 82.55
N VAL A 82 -9.56 21.44 82.93
CA VAL A 82 -9.16 20.69 84.19
C VAL A 82 -9.71 21.36 85.42
N ASP A 83 -9.64 22.70 85.49
CA ASP A 83 -10.16 23.49 86.59
C ASP A 83 -11.69 23.45 86.69
N GLU A 84 -12.38 23.47 85.59
CA GLU A 84 -13.83 23.36 85.56
C GLU A 84 -14.33 21.96 85.92
N LEU A 85 -13.68 20.92 85.43
CA LEU A 85 -13.98 19.53 85.76
C LEU A 85 -13.72 19.25 87.23
N ARG A 86 -12.68 19.86 87.86
CA ARG A 86 -12.36 19.78 89.26
C ARG A 86 -13.42 20.46 90.12
N LYS A 87 -13.91 21.62 89.71
CA LYS A 87 -15.01 22.31 90.39
C LYS A 87 -16.31 21.53 90.38
N SER A 88 -16.52 20.71 89.32
CA SER A 88 -17.68 19.83 89.11
C SER A 88 -17.54 18.46 89.75
N ASN A 89 -16.50 18.23 90.60
CA ASN A 89 -16.23 17.01 91.37
C ASN A 89 -16.06 15.73 90.50
N VAL A 90 -15.57 15.89 89.23
CA VAL A 90 -15.29 14.80 88.28
C VAL A 90 -13.88 14.23 88.57
N GLN A 91 -13.76 12.89 88.59
CA GLN A 91 -12.45 12.24 88.71
C GLN A 91 -11.66 12.34 87.39
N ILE A 92 -10.43 12.90 87.47
CA ILE A 92 -9.57 13.13 86.34
C ILE A 92 -8.33 12.24 86.45
N TYR A 93 -8.05 11.48 85.39
CA TYR A 93 -6.85 10.65 85.26
C TYR A 93 -6.06 11.03 84.01
N GLY A 94 -4.76 11.23 84.14
CA GLY A 94 -3.87 11.38 83.00
C GLY A 94 -3.28 10.02 82.63
N LYS A 95 -3.47 9.62 81.39
CA LYS A 95 -2.80 8.46 80.77
C LYS A 95 -1.71 8.94 79.86
N ALA A 96 -0.55 8.30 79.87
CA ALA A 96 0.49 8.56 78.89
C ALA A 96 0.02 8.19 77.50
N GLU A 97 0.41 8.97 76.51
CA GLU A 97 0.17 8.67 75.08
C GLU A 97 1.01 7.43 74.75
N GLU A 98 0.38 6.36 74.26
CA GLU A 98 1.08 5.16 73.82
C GLU A 98 1.74 5.47 72.46
N GLU A 99 3.05 5.75 72.47
CA GLU A 99 3.80 5.84 71.21
C GLU A 99 3.91 4.45 70.61
N PRO A 100 3.55 4.28 69.33
CA PRO A 100 3.71 3.00 68.65
C PRO A 100 5.18 2.59 68.68
N SER A 101 5.46 1.35 69.00
CA SER A 101 6.82 0.80 69.11
C SER A 101 7.55 1.06 67.74
N LEU A 102 8.82 1.51 67.87
CA LEU A 102 9.68 1.72 66.67
C LEU A 102 9.68 0.52 65.71
N LEU A 103 9.61 -0.70 66.26
CA LEU A 103 9.52 -1.94 65.51
C LEU A 103 8.20 -2.04 64.69
N THR A 104 7.10 -1.61 65.30
CA THR A 104 5.78 -1.63 64.61
C THR A 104 5.75 -0.62 63.49
N THR A 105 6.31 0.57 63.68
CA THR A 105 6.39 1.61 62.61
C THR A 105 7.28 1.17 61.46
N ILE A 106 8.43 0.56 61.73
CA ILE A 106 9.31 0.00 60.70
C ILE A 106 8.61 -1.13 59.93
N PHE A 107 7.90 -2.01 60.65
CA PHE A 107 7.21 -3.13 60.01
C PHE A 107 6.10 -2.66 59.08
N ILE A 108 5.29 -1.71 59.49
CA ILE A 108 4.18 -1.14 58.69
C ILE A 108 4.71 -0.39 57.49
N SER A 109 5.84 0.36 57.62
CA SER A 109 6.39 1.16 56.51
C SER A 109 7.20 0.33 55.51
N TRP A 110 7.96 -0.67 55.96
CA TRP A 110 8.92 -1.39 55.11
C TRP A 110 8.37 -2.68 54.50
N VAL A 111 7.41 -3.36 55.11
CA VAL A 111 6.86 -4.63 54.60
C VAL A 111 6.17 -4.45 53.25
N PRO A 112 5.34 -3.41 53.02
CA PRO A 112 4.74 -3.18 51.69
C PRO A 112 5.80 -2.91 50.61
N MET A 113 6.87 -2.17 50.97
CA MET A 113 7.96 -1.84 50.07
C MET A 113 8.78 -3.06 49.66
N ILE A 114 9.11 -3.91 50.65
CA ILE A 114 9.84 -5.17 50.42
C ILE A 114 9.00 -6.13 49.58
N LEU A 115 7.68 -6.16 49.82
CA LEU A 115 6.76 -7.00 49.05
C LEU A 115 6.65 -6.52 47.59
N LEU A 116 6.57 -5.19 47.37
CA LEU A 116 6.62 -4.61 46.02
C LEU A 116 7.94 -4.91 45.31
N ILE A 117 9.07 -4.80 45.99
CA ILE A 117 10.39 -5.15 45.45
C ILE A 117 10.46 -6.65 45.16
N GLY A 118 9.92 -7.51 46.01
CA GLY A 118 9.85 -8.96 45.81
C GLY A 118 8.99 -9.33 44.58
N VAL A 119 7.83 -8.69 44.45
CA VAL A 119 6.96 -8.86 43.27
C VAL A 119 7.67 -8.35 42.01
N TRP A 120 8.37 -7.22 42.07
CA TRP A 120 9.14 -6.67 40.96
C TRP A 120 10.30 -7.59 40.56
N ILE A 121 11.06 -8.12 41.51
CA ILE A 121 12.13 -9.11 41.27
C ILE A 121 11.55 -10.42 40.73
N PHE A 122 10.41 -10.87 41.25
CA PHE A 122 9.72 -12.07 40.72
C PHE A 122 9.27 -11.86 39.25
N PHE A 123 8.70 -10.69 38.94
CA PHE A 123 8.34 -10.34 37.55
C PHE A 123 9.58 -10.23 36.67
N MET A 124 10.65 -9.59 37.12
CA MET A 124 11.92 -9.52 36.39
C MET A 124 12.54 -10.89 36.16
N ARG A 125 12.57 -11.76 37.18
CA ARG A 125 13.05 -13.14 37.03
C ARG A 125 12.17 -13.97 36.10
N ARG A 126 10.85 -13.74 36.08
CA ARG A 126 9.93 -14.42 35.15
C ARG A 126 10.05 -13.89 33.73
N MET A 127 10.37 -12.63 33.54
CA MET A 127 10.72 -12.08 32.20
C MET A 127 12.10 -12.56 31.74
N GLN A 128 13.04 -12.81 32.64
CA GLN A 128 14.37 -13.38 32.31
C GLN A 128 14.40 -14.91 32.28
N GLY A 129 13.47 -15.60 32.94
CA GLY A 129 13.49 -17.04 33.17
C GLY A 129 12.59 -17.88 32.25
N GLY A 130 12.11 -17.36 31.09
CA GLY A 130 11.52 -18.16 30.02
C GLY A 130 12.61 -18.87 29.25
N ALA A 131 12.98 -20.06 29.66
CA ALA A 131 13.95 -20.90 28.99
C ALA A 131 13.61 -21.04 27.49
N GLY A 132 14.50 -20.61 26.59
CA GLY A 132 14.48 -20.94 25.17
C GLY A 132 13.94 -19.86 24.24
N GLY A 133 14.34 -18.58 24.40
CA GLY A 133 14.02 -17.58 23.41
C GLY A 133 14.46 -16.19 23.88
N GLY A 134 15.70 -15.81 23.63
CA GLY A 134 16.22 -14.45 23.85
C GLY A 134 15.54 -13.44 22.90
N GLY A 135 14.33 -12.99 23.23
CA GLY A 135 13.51 -12.07 22.46
C GLY A 135 12.78 -11.06 23.32
N GLY A 136 13.45 -10.47 24.30
CA GLY A 136 12.98 -9.31 25.06
C GLY A 136 13.41 -8.00 24.40
N ALA A 137 13.41 -6.90 25.08
CA ALA A 137 13.68 -5.53 24.62
C ALA A 137 14.93 -5.30 23.73
N PHE A 138 15.79 -6.30 23.52
CA PHE A 138 16.96 -6.24 22.62
C PHE A 138 16.73 -6.85 21.23
N SER A 139 15.55 -7.34 20.90
CA SER A 139 15.30 -7.97 19.60
C SER A 139 14.85 -6.98 18.52
N PHE A 140 14.64 -5.72 18.83
CA PHE A 140 14.24 -4.69 17.87
C PHE A 140 15.32 -4.42 16.79
N GLY A 141 16.57 -4.67 17.08
CA GLY A 141 17.69 -4.50 16.15
C GLY A 141 18.05 -5.73 15.32
N LYS A 142 17.38 -6.88 15.49
CA LYS A 142 17.66 -8.06 14.67
C LYS A 142 17.09 -7.90 13.27
N SER A 143 17.88 -8.29 12.28
CA SER A 143 17.50 -8.27 10.88
C SER A 143 16.25 -9.15 10.62
N LYS A 144 15.30 -8.62 9.84
CA LYS A 144 14.17 -9.39 9.30
C LYS A 144 14.54 -10.15 8.03
N ALA A 145 15.82 -10.14 7.63
CA ALA A 145 16.28 -10.80 6.43
C ALA A 145 15.91 -12.28 6.43
N ARG A 146 15.27 -12.72 5.34
CA ARG A 146 14.92 -14.12 5.14
C ARG A 146 16.11 -14.82 4.46
N LYS A 147 16.67 -15.81 5.14
CA LYS A 147 17.67 -16.69 4.55
C LYS A 147 16.95 -17.74 3.70
N LEU A 148 17.28 -17.79 2.42
CA LEU A 148 16.92 -18.89 1.53
C LEU A 148 18.18 -19.73 1.35
N ASP A 149 18.20 -20.91 1.94
CA ASP A 149 19.29 -21.86 1.77
C ASP A 149 19.29 -22.43 0.35
N GLU A 150 20.43 -22.94 -0.08
CA GLU A 150 20.64 -23.50 -1.42
C GLU A 150 19.57 -24.54 -1.80
N GLU A 151 19.20 -25.42 -0.87
CA GLU A 151 18.18 -26.45 -1.09
C GLU A 151 16.76 -25.88 -1.31
N SER A 152 16.48 -24.70 -0.75
CA SER A 152 15.17 -24.03 -0.85
C SER A 152 15.06 -23.17 -2.11
N ASN A 153 16.18 -22.67 -2.65
CA ASN A 153 16.22 -21.84 -3.86
C ASN A 153 16.39 -22.69 -5.12
N LYS A 154 15.27 -23.13 -5.69
CA LYS A 154 15.25 -23.93 -6.93
C LYS A 154 15.27 -23.11 -8.22
N VAL A 155 15.25 -21.76 -8.13
CA VAL A 155 15.23 -20.88 -9.29
C VAL A 155 16.57 -20.88 -10.00
N ARG A 156 16.57 -21.06 -11.33
CA ARG A 156 17.74 -21.08 -12.20
C ARG A 156 17.55 -20.11 -13.37
N PHE A 157 18.60 -19.82 -14.15
CA PHE A 157 18.52 -18.96 -15.33
C PHE A 157 17.53 -19.45 -16.40
N ARG A 158 17.24 -20.73 -16.46
CA ARG A 158 16.21 -21.32 -17.33
C ARG A 158 14.77 -20.89 -16.97
N ASP A 159 14.55 -20.46 -15.72
CA ASP A 159 13.25 -20.01 -15.21
C ASP A 159 13.05 -18.50 -15.39
N VAL A 160 14.13 -17.80 -15.74
CA VAL A 160 14.14 -16.37 -16.10
C VAL A 160 14.16 -16.26 -17.61
N ALA A 161 13.20 -15.57 -18.21
CA ALA A 161 13.07 -15.39 -19.65
C ALA A 161 12.99 -13.90 -20.01
N GLY A 162 13.31 -13.55 -21.27
CA GLY A 162 13.11 -12.22 -21.82
C GLY A 162 14.10 -11.13 -21.36
N CYS A 163 15.26 -11.52 -20.82
CA CYS A 163 16.32 -10.59 -20.42
C CYS A 163 17.72 -11.23 -20.65
N ASN A 164 18.01 -11.61 -21.89
CA ASN A 164 19.24 -12.35 -22.20
C ASN A 164 20.50 -11.51 -21.96
N GLU A 165 20.48 -10.23 -22.33
CA GLU A 165 21.59 -9.29 -22.11
C GLU A 165 21.88 -9.16 -20.60
N ALA A 166 20.84 -8.96 -19.78
CA ALA A 166 21.00 -8.88 -18.33
C ALA A 166 21.54 -10.20 -17.73
N LYS A 167 21.21 -11.37 -18.32
CA LYS A 167 21.79 -12.65 -17.88
C LYS A 167 23.27 -12.77 -18.24
N GLU A 168 23.66 -12.33 -19.43
CA GLU A 168 25.05 -12.32 -19.86
C GLU A 168 25.88 -11.41 -18.96
N ASP A 169 25.39 -10.22 -18.64
CA ASP A 169 26.04 -9.27 -17.74
C ASP A 169 26.29 -9.83 -16.34
N VAL A 170 25.36 -10.66 -15.82
CA VAL A 170 25.49 -11.24 -14.47
C VAL A 170 26.16 -12.61 -14.46
N GLN A 171 26.44 -13.22 -15.61
CA GLN A 171 27.08 -14.52 -15.70
C GLN A 171 28.49 -14.52 -15.05
N GLU A 172 29.24 -13.43 -15.24
CA GLU A 172 30.53 -13.23 -14.62
C GLU A 172 30.50 -13.31 -13.08
N ILE A 173 29.42 -12.81 -12.49
CA ILE A 173 29.18 -12.87 -11.04
C ILE A 173 28.93 -14.30 -10.57
N VAL A 174 28.17 -15.06 -11.34
CA VAL A 174 27.92 -16.48 -11.07
C VAL A 174 29.22 -17.28 -11.14
N ASP A 175 30.02 -17.07 -12.18
CA ASP A 175 31.27 -17.76 -12.38
C ASP A 175 32.28 -17.44 -11.25
N PHE A 176 32.29 -16.20 -10.79
CA PHE A 176 33.12 -15.83 -9.63
C PHE A 176 32.65 -16.51 -8.34
N LEU A 177 31.35 -16.49 -8.04
CA LEU A 177 30.86 -17.11 -6.81
C LEU A 177 31.11 -18.63 -6.80
N ARG A 178 31.16 -19.27 -7.98
CA ARG A 178 31.53 -20.68 -8.14
C ARG A 178 33.02 -20.93 -7.97
N GLU A 179 33.86 -20.09 -8.60
CA GLU A 179 35.33 -20.28 -8.66
C GLU A 179 36.09 -19.00 -8.30
N PRO A 180 36.02 -18.46 -7.08
CA PRO A 180 36.63 -17.18 -6.74
C PRO A 180 38.16 -17.18 -6.91
N LYS A 181 38.82 -18.32 -6.67
CA LYS A 181 40.28 -18.46 -6.79
C LYS A 181 40.82 -18.23 -8.21
N ARG A 182 39.99 -18.50 -9.25
CA ARG A 182 40.38 -18.30 -10.66
C ARG A 182 40.59 -16.82 -10.97
N PHE A 183 39.69 -15.97 -10.51
CA PHE A 183 39.75 -14.53 -10.73
C PHE A 183 40.82 -13.85 -9.88
N GLN A 184 40.96 -14.26 -8.62
CA GLN A 184 41.96 -13.73 -7.70
C GLN A 184 43.42 -13.95 -8.21
N ARG A 185 43.72 -15.08 -8.87
CA ARG A 185 45.05 -15.38 -9.43
C ARG A 185 45.47 -14.39 -10.52
N LEU A 186 44.54 -13.81 -11.25
CA LEU A 186 44.79 -12.85 -12.33
C LEU A 186 44.77 -11.40 -11.82
N GLY A 187 44.55 -11.17 -10.50
CA GLY A 187 44.43 -9.82 -9.92
C GLY A 187 43.14 -9.11 -10.22
N GLY A 188 42.16 -9.82 -10.80
CA GLY A 188 40.83 -9.28 -11.07
C GLY A 188 40.08 -8.95 -9.76
N ARG A 189 39.54 -7.75 -9.68
CA ARG A 189 38.65 -7.34 -8.59
C ARG A 189 37.22 -7.42 -9.08
N ILE A 190 36.39 -8.10 -8.31
CA ILE A 190 34.98 -8.26 -8.64
C ILE A 190 34.17 -7.14 -8.03
N PRO A 191 33.10 -6.72 -8.71
CA PRO A 191 32.19 -5.73 -8.17
C PRO A 191 31.59 -6.24 -6.84
N ARG A 192 31.67 -5.41 -5.80
CA ARG A 192 31.10 -5.72 -4.48
C ARG A 192 29.60 -5.59 -4.47
N GLY A 193 29.09 -4.73 -5.34
CA GLY A 193 27.67 -4.45 -5.46
C GLY A 193 27.18 -4.38 -6.90
N LEU A 194 26.00 -4.94 -7.10
CA LEU A 194 25.27 -4.93 -8.36
C LEU A 194 23.94 -4.22 -8.16
N LEU A 195 23.64 -3.23 -8.98
CA LEU A 195 22.34 -2.55 -9.00
C LEU A 195 21.52 -3.04 -10.19
N LEU A 196 20.39 -3.70 -9.93
CA LEU A 196 19.39 -4.05 -10.94
C LEU A 196 18.41 -2.90 -11.12
N VAL A 197 18.39 -2.32 -12.31
CA VAL A 197 17.57 -1.16 -12.67
C VAL A 197 16.53 -1.55 -13.71
N GLY A 198 15.30 -1.07 -13.59
CA GLY A 198 14.29 -1.29 -14.64
C GLY A 198 12.86 -1.09 -14.14
N PRO A 199 11.89 -1.08 -15.05
CA PRO A 199 10.47 -0.92 -14.72
C PRO A 199 9.98 -1.98 -13.72
N PRO A 200 8.88 -1.72 -13.00
CA PRO A 200 8.27 -2.73 -12.11
C PRO A 200 7.81 -3.95 -12.92
N GLY A 201 7.87 -5.13 -12.30
CA GLY A 201 7.41 -6.37 -12.91
C GLY A 201 8.34 -7.01 -13.95
N THR A 202 9.53 -6.45 -14.23
CA THR A 202 10.49 -7.00 -15.22
C THR A 202 11.28 -8.22 -14.73
N GLY A 203 11.11 -8.61 -13.46
CA GLY A 203 11.73 -9.82 -12.92
C GLY A 203 13.06 -9.63 -12.22
N LYS A 204 13.42 -8.42 -11.78
CA LYS A 204 14.66 -8.10 -11.04
C LYS A 204 14.90 -9.02 -9.85
N THR A 205 13.91 -9.18 -8.99
CA THR A 205 13.95 -10.08 -7.83
C THR A 205 14.11 -11.55 -8.24
N LEU A 206 13.49 -11.95 -9.37
CA LEU A 206 13.61 -13.31 -9.90
C LEU A 206 15.02 -13.56 -10.45
N LEU A 207 15.59 -12.58 -11.15
CA LEU A 207 16.96 -12.64 -11.66
C LEU A 207 17.98 -12.74 -10.51
N ALA A 208 17.83 -11.95 -9.44
CA ALA A 208 18.70 -12.04 -8.26
C ALA A 208 18.64 -13.44 -7.61
N LYS A 209 17.44 -14.03 -7.48
CA LYS A 209 17.26 -15.41 -7.00
C LYS A 209 17.92 -16.43 -7.94
N ALA A 210 17.83 -16.21 -9.25
CA ALA A 210 18.44 -17.09 -10.25
C ALA A 210 19.97 -17.04 -10.20
N ILE A 211 20.57 -15.86 -9.97
CA ILE A 211 22.02 -15.72 -9.77
C ILE A 211 22.47 -16.58 -8.58
N ALA A 212 21.82 -16.44 -7.43
CA ALA A 212 22.15 -17.23 -6.25
C ALA A 212 21.94 -18.73 -6.46
N GLY A 213 20.82 -19.09 -7.09
CA GLY A 213 20.52 -20.47 -7.42
C GLY A 213 21.49 -21.08 -8.41
N GLU A 214 21.91 -20.35 -9.44
CA GLU A 214 22.89 -20.80 -10.42
C GLU A 214 24.30 -20.92 -9.82
N ALA A 215 24.67 -19.99 -8.94
CA ALA A 215 25.93 -20.03 -8.21
C ALA A 215 25.96 -21.08 -7.10
N GLY A 216 24.82 -21.54 -6.60
CA GLY A 216 24.72 -22.51 -5.49
C GLY A 216 25.15 -21.91 -4.16
N VAL A 217 24.75 -20.65 -3.89
CA VAL A 217 25.12 -19.92 -2.67
C VAL A 217 23.88 -19.49 -1.88
N PRO A 218 23.99 -19.31 -0.55
CA PRO A 218 22.93 -18.78 0.28
C PRO A 218 22.47 -17.38 -0.19
N PHE A 219 21.16 -17.13 -0.09
CA PHE A 219 20.52 -15.89 -0.53
C PHE A 219 19.79 -15.22 0.63
N PHE A 220 20.26 -14.05 1.05
CA PHE A 220 19.64 -13.24 2.08
C PHE A 220 18.80 -12.16 1.40
N THR A 221 17.49 -12.12 1.66
CA THR A 221 16.59 -11.13 1.04
C THR A 221 15.93 -10.25 2.09
N ILE A 222 15.90 -8.95 1.82
CA ILE A 222 15.24 -7.93 2.63
C ILE A 222 14.68 -6.85 1.70
N SER A 223 13.59 -6.21 2.12
CA SER A 223 13.10 -5.00 1.43
C SER A 223 13.74 -3.75 2.03
N GLY A 224 14.03 -2.75 1.21
CA GLY A 224 14.47 -1.43 1.67
C GLY A 224 13.51 -0.82 2.69
N SER A 225 12.21 -1.07 2.53
CA SER A 225 11.19 -0.64 3.47
C SER A 225 11.32 -1.25 4.88
N ASP A 226 11.91 -2.44 5.02
CA ASP A 226 12.13 -3.09 6.31
C ASP A 226 13.19 -2.39 7.17
N PHE A 227 13.98 -1.52 6.57
CA PHE A 227 14.96 -0.69 7.29
C PHE A 227 14.38 0.64 7.77
N VAL A 228 13.23 1.06 7.24
CA VAL A 228 12.58 2.32 7.64
C VAL A 228 11.70 2.05 8.86
N GLU A 229 12.11 2.57 10.01
CA GLU A 229 11.40 2.41 11.29
C GLU A 229 11.20 3.78 11.94
N MET A 230 10.28 3.87 12.91
CA MET A 230 10.02 5.13 13.63
C MET A 230 11.08 5.46 14.68
N PHE A 231 11.89 4.47 15.10
CA PHE A 231 12.90 4.63 16.14
C PHE A 231 14.28 4.78 15.52
N VAL A 232 14.95 5.89 15.83
CA VAL A 232 16.29 6.21 15.36
C VAL A 232 17.29 5.12 15.76
N GLY A 233 18.08 4.65 14.78
CA GLY A 233 19.14 3.67 14.97
C GLY A 233 18.72 2.20 14.84
N VAL A 234 17.43 1.88 14.77
CA VAL A 234 16.96 0.49 14.58
C VAL A 234 17.27 -0.01 13.18
N GLY A 235 17.03 0.82 12.14
CA GLY A 235 17.39 0.50 10.77
C GLY A 235 18.89 0.23 10.61
N ALA A 236 19.73 1.10 11.15
CA ALA A 236 21.18 0.94 11.14
C ALA A 236 21.65 -0.35 11.87
N ALA A 237 21.02 -0.71 12.97
CA ALA A 237 21.32 -1.95 13.71
C ALA A 237 20.96 -3.19 12.87
N ARG A 238 19.81 -3.16 12.13
CA ARG A 238 19.41 -4.25 11.24
C ARG A 238 20.35 -4.41 10.05
N VAL A 239 20.83 -3.30 9.47
CA VAL A 239 21.85 -3.34 8.41
C VAL A 239 23.07 -4.06 8.93
N ARG A 240 23.62 -3.66 10.08
CA ARG A 240 24.80 -4.29 10.68
C ARG A 240 24.61 -5.77 10.93
N ASP A 241 23.51 -6.18 11.58
CA ASP A 241 23.20 -7.58 11.88
C ASP A 241 23.10 -8.43 10.60
N MET A 242 22.48 -7.88 9.54
CA MET A 242 22.39 -8.56 8.23
C MET A 242 23.79 -8.78 7.61
N PHE A 243 24.63 -7.74 7.56
CA PHE A 243 25.96 -7.85 7.00
C PHE A 243 26.88 -8.78 7.82
N GLU A 244 26.79 -8.75 9.16
CA GLU A 244 27.50 -9.69 10.03
C GLU A 244 27.03 -11.13 9.81
N THR A 245 25.73 -11.34 9.62
CA THR A 245 25.17 -12.66 9.34
C THR A 245 25.63 -13.18 7.98
N ALA A 246 25.70 -12.32 6.97
CA ALA A 246 26.20 -12.67 5.65
C ALA A 246 27.69 -13.03 5.68
N LYS A 247 28.54 -12.25 6.36
CA LYS A 247 29.96 -12.53 6.56
C LYS A 247 30.21 -13.90 7.20
N LYS A 248 29.32 -14.36 8.09
CA LYS A 248 29.41 -15.70 8.71
C LYS A 248 29.01 -16.84 7.78
N ASN A 249 28.34 -16.55 6.67
CA ASN A 249 27.81 -17.52 5.70
C ASN A 249 28.45 -17.36 4.31
N GLU A 250 29.66 -16.89 4.21
CA GLU A 250 30.39 -16.77 2.94
C GLU A 250 30.68 -18.14 2.29
N PRO A 251 30.57 -18.27 0.95
CA PRO A 251 30.10 -17.28 -0.02
C PRO A 251 28.59 -17.11 -0.02
N CYS A 252 28.08 -15.88 -0.16
CA CYS A 252 26.63 -15.63 -0.16
C CYS A 252 26.27 -14.35 -0.94
N ILE A 253 24.96 -14.20 -1.21
CA ILE A 253 24.39 -12.98 -1.81
C ILE A 253 23.44 -12.31 -0.81
N ILE A 254 23.61 -11.00 -0.62
CA ILE A 254 22.65 -10.12 0.04
C ILE A 254 21.82 -9.46 -1.05
N PHE A 255 20.50 -9.59 -1.01
CA PHE A 255 19.59 -8.93 -1.92
C PHE A 255 18.71 -7.92 -1.19
N ILE A 256 18.77 -6.68 -1.65
CA ILE A 256 17.98 -5.56 -1.12
C ILE A 256 17.00 -5.12 -2.21
N ASP A 257 15.73 -5.46 -2.03
CA ASP A 257 14.68 -4.99 -2.94
C ASP A 257 14.23 -3.57 -2.59
N GLU A 258 13.78 -2.80 -3.57
CA GLU A 258 13.29 -1.43 -3.36
C GLU A 258 14.27 -0.54 -2.58
N ILE A 259 15.55 -0.54 -2.99
CA ILE A 259 16.58 0.22 -2.27
C ILE A 259 16.31 1.71 -2.22
N ASP A 260 15.52 2.25 -3.15
CA ASP A 260 15.07 3.64 -3.19
C ASP A 260 14.25 4.05 -1.96
N ALA A 261 13.70 3.10 -1.20
CA ALA A 261 13.05 3.40 0.08
C ALA A 261 14.02 3.99 1.13
N VAL A 262 15.29 3.58 1.10
CA VAL A 262 16.35 4.02 2.04
C VAL A 262 17.39 4.90 1.35
N GLY A 263 17.72 4.56 0.10
CA GLY A 263 18.82 5.17 -0.66
C GLY A 263 18.52 6.50 -1.33
N ARG A 264 17.49 7.23 -0.92
CA ARG A 264 17.08 8.49 -1.56
C ARG A 264 18.06 9.63 -1.27
N GLN A 265 18.21 10.56 -2.22
CA GLN A 265 19.06 11.76 -2.08
C GLN A 265 18.70 12.58 -0.85
N ARG A 266 19.73 13.18 -0.24
CA ARG A 266 19.62 14.03 0.96
C ARG A 266 18.88 15.33 0.62
N GLY A 267 18.02 15.78 1.52
CA GLY A 267 17.37 17.10 1.39
C GLY A 267 15.99 17.11 0.70
N ALA A 268 15.47 15.99 0.24
CA ALA A 268 14.16 15.92 -0.43
C ALA A 268 12.94 15.88 0.51
N GLY A 269 13.05 16.34 1.78
CA GLY A 269 11.90 16.35 2.70
C GLY A 269 12.12 17.19 3.95
N LEU A 270 11.18 18.08 4.21
CA LEU A 270 11.06 18.84 5.47
C LEU A 270 10.26 17.98 6.47
N GLY A 271 10.93 17.19 7.31
CA GLY A 271 10.27 16.48 8.40
C GLY A 271 11.19 15.48 9.09
N GLY A 272 11.07 15.33 10.41
CA GLY A 272 11.93 14.53 11.31
C GLY A 272 12.00 13.01 11.07
N GLY A 273 11.52 12.51 9.94
CA GLY A 273 11.69 11.10 9.52
C GLY A 273 12.87 10.86 8.58
N ASN A 274 13.63 11.89 8.22
CA ASN A 274 14.76 11.77 7.31
C ASN A 274 16.05 11.34 8.02
N ASP A 275 16.22 11.70 9.30
CA ASP A 275 17.43 11.42 10.07
C ASP A 275 17.68 9.91 10.23
N GLU A 276 16.62 9.13 10.43
CA GLU A 276 16.72 7.68 10.56
C GLU A 276 17.13 7.02 9.24
N ARG A 277 16.54 7.46 8.11
CA ARG A 277 16.89 6.96 6.78
C ARG A 277 18.32 7.30 6.42
N GLU A 278 18.78 8.52 6.69
CA GLU A 278 20.16 8.94 6.45
C GLU A 278 21.15 8.15 7.33
N GLN A 279 20.81 7.89 8.58
CA GLN A 279 21.63 7.07 9.46
C GLN A 279 21.73 5.62 8.94
N THR A 280 20.62 5.07 8.48
CA THR A 280 20.57 3.72 7.91
C THR A 280 21.35 3.64 6.61
N LEU A 281 21.20 4.62 5.70
CA LEU A 281 21.98 4.73 4.49
C LEU A 281 23.49 4.83 4.79
N ASN A 282 23.89 5.72 5.71
CA ASN A 282 25.29 5.86 6.11
C ASN A 282 25.85 4.55 6.67
N GLN A 283 25.08 3.81 7.50
CA GLN A 283 25.50 2.50 7.99
C GLN A 283 25.68 1.50 6.85
N MET A 284 24.75 1.49 5.86
CA MET A 284 24.89 0.61 4.69
C MET A 284 26.17 0.92 3.90
N LEU A 285 26.47 2.20 3.69
CA LEU A 285 27.70 2.63 3.02
C LEU A 285 28.95 2.17 3.79
N VAL A 286 28.94 2.30 5.11
CA VAL A 286 30.06 1.85 5.98
C VAL A 286 30.25 0.34 5.91
N GLU A 287 29.16 -0.45 5.95
CA GLU A 287 29.24 -1.91 5.85
C GLU A 287 29.74 -2.38 4.49
N MET A 288 29.33 -1.71 3.39
CA MET A 288 29.82 -2.01 2.04
C MET A 288 31.29 -1.66 1.88
N ASP A 289 31.73 -0.51 2.41
CA ASP A 289 33.14 -0.11 2.38
C ASP A 289 34.02 -1.02 3.28
N GLY A 290 33.42 -1.55 4.37
CA GLY A 290 34.06 -2.42 5.35
C GLY A 290 34.22 -3.89 4.95
N PHE A 291 33.99 -4.27 3.70
CA PHE A 291 34.31 -5.59 3.22
C PHE A 291 35.82 -5.69 2.96
N ASP A 292 36.46 -6.74 3.47
CA ASP A 292 37.83 -7.08 3.14
C ASP A 292 37.95 -7.42 1.65
N SER A 293 39.13 -7.20 1.07
CA SER A 293 39.39 -7.49 -0.35
C SER A 293 39.26 -8.98 -0.71
N GLY A 294 39.10 -9.85 0.27
CA GLY A 294 38.93 -11.30 0.12
C GLY A 294 37.51 -11.80 0.45
N ALA A 295 36.61 -10.95 0.90
CA ALA A 295 35.24 -11.36 1.24
C ALA A 295 34.48 -11.81 -0.02
N ASN A 296 33.84 -12.97 0.08
CA ASN A 296 33.02 -13.56 -1.01
C ASN A 296 31.52 -13.27 -0.82
N VAL A 297 31.21 -12.05 -0.39
CA VAL A 297 29.82 -11.56 -0.25
C VAL A 297 29.53 -10.55 -1.34
N ILE A 298 28.47 -10.76 -2.11
CA ILE A 298 28.00 -9.83 -3.13
C ILE A 298 26.69 -9.22 -2.71
N VAL A 299 26.60 -7.90 -2.76
CA VAL A 299 25.36 -7.16 -2.49
C VAL A 299 24.65 -6.87 -3.80
N ILE A 300 23.43 -7.35 -3.97
CA ILE A 300 22.59 -7.04 -5.14
C ILE A 300 21.44 -6.17 -4.65
N ALA A 301 21.25 -5.00 -5.25
CA ALA A 301 20.09 -4.17 -4.97
C ALA A 301 19.20 -4.05 -6.21
N ALA A 302 17.90 -3.83 -6.01
CA ALA A 302 16.95 -3.56 -7.07
C ALA A 302 16.22 -2.25 -6.84
N THR A 303 16.02 -1.48 -7.92
CA THR A 303 15.21 -0.26 -7.92
C THR A 303 14.42 -0.09 -9.20
N ASN A 304 13.29 0.58 -9.08
CA ASN A 304 12.52 1.05 -10.23
C ASN A 304 12.85 2.51 -10.58
N ARG A 305 13.55 3.22 -9.69
CA ARG A 305 13.82 4.66 -9.78
C ARG A 305 15.29 4.97 -9.49
N PRO A 306 16.19 4.74 -10.45
CA PRO A 306 17.61 5.04 -10.27
C PRO A 306 17.87 6.55 -10.11
N ASP A 307 17.00 7.41 -10.61
CA ASP A 307 17.05 8.88 -10.59
C ASP A 307 17.01 9.46 -9.17
N VAL A 308 16.36 8.78 -8.23
CA VAL A 308 16.21 9.26 -6.85
C VAL A 308 17.31 8.78 -5.91
N LEU A 309 18.20 7.89 -6.36
CA LEU A 309 19.24 7.32 -5.50
C LEU A 309 20.36 8.33 -5.19
N ASP A 310 20.88 8.26 -3.96
CA ASP A 310 22.05 9.03 -3.55
C ASP A 310 23.27 8.62 -4.40
N PRO A 311 23.96 9.56 -5.08
CA PRO A 311 25.16 9.28 -5.87
C PRO A 311 26.27 8.56 -5.08
N ALA A 312 26.28 8.68 -3.75
CA ALA A 312 27.22 7.98 -2.90
C ALA A 312 27.10 6.45 -2.98
N LEU A 313 25.89 5.93 -3.26
CA LEU A 313 25.67 4.48 -3.47
C LEU A 313 26.34 3.97 -4.76
N LEU A 314 26.44 4.82 -5.78
CA LEU A 314 26.93 4.47 -7.12
C LEU A 314 28.46 4.63 -7.27
N ARG A 315 29.15 4.99 -6.19
CA ARG A 315 30.62 5.13 -6.21
C ARG A 315 31.32 3.78 -6.32
N PRO A 316 32.49 3.72 -6.99
CA PRO A 316 33.31 2.50 -7.06
C PRO A 316 33.56 1.89 -5.67
N GLY A 317 33.43 0.57 -5.57
CA GLY A 317 33.52 -0.19 -4.31
C GLY A 317 32.21 -0.41 -3.59
N ARG A 318 31.08 0.14 -4.12
CA ARG A 318 29.71 -0.04 -3.64
C ARG A 318 28.86 -0.68 -4.73
N PHE A 319 27.82 -0.01 -5.25
CA PHE A 319 27.08 -0.48 -6.43
C PHE A 319 27.77 0.02 -7.70
N ASP A 320 28.92 -0.53 -7.97
CA ASP A 320 29.79 -0.12 -9.07
C ASP A 320 29.41 -0.74 -10.42
N ARG A 321 28.55 -1.75 -10.43
CA ARG A 321 27.97 -2.31 -11.65
C ARG A 321 26.45 -2.12 -11.66
N GLN A 322 25.94 -1.58 -12.77
CA GLN A 322 24.51 -1.44 -13.01
C GLN A 322 24.10 -2.37 -14.16
N VAL A 323 23.05 -3.14 -13.95
CA VAL A 323 22.44 -4.00 -14.96
C VAL A 323 21.02 -3.56 -15.19
N VAL A 324 20.72 -3.19 -16.43
CA VAL A 324 19.38 -2.76 -16.82
C VAL A 324 18.54 -3.98 -17.21
N VAL A 325 17.37 -4.11 -16.60
CA VAL A 325 16.38 -5.14 -16.92
C VAL A 325 15.17 -4.43 -17.58
N PRO A 326 15.18 -4.28 -18.92
CA PRO A 326 14.14 -3.55 -19.63
C PRO A 326 12.83 -4.34 -19.71
N LEU A 327 11.77 -3.72 -20.25
CA LEU A 327 10.59 -4.45 -20.67
C LEU A 327 10.96 -5.45 -21.77
N PRO A 328 10.36 -6.66 -21.78
CA PRO A 328 10.70 -7.69 -22.76
C PRO A 328 10.22 -7.29 -24.16
N ASP A 329 11.04 -7.57 -25.16
CA ASP A 329 10.69 -7.53 -26.58
C ASP A 329 9.70 -8.64 -26.96
N ILE A 330 9.26 -8.70 -28.20
CA ILE A 330 8.30 -9.72 -28.68
C ILE A 330 8.79 -11.14 -28.38
N ARG A 331 10.09 -11.41 -28.61
CA ARG A 331 10.68 -12.74 -28.36
C ARG A 331 10.76 -13.05 -26.87
N GLY A 332 11.12 -12.04 -26.08
CA GLY A 332 11.15 -12.15 -24.62
C GLY A 332 9.77 -12.41 -24.04
N ARG A 333 8.73 -11.72 -24.56
CA ARG A 333 7.34 -11.95 -24.15
C ARG A 333 6.88 -13.37 -24.49
N ASP A 334 7.20 -13.86 -25.67
CA ASP A 334 6.91 -15.25 -26.07
C ASP A 334 7.59 -16.25 -25.11
N GLN A 335 8.88 -16.05 -24.81
CA GLN A 335 9.60 -16.92 -23.88
C GLN A 335 8.98 -16.90 -22.47
N ILE A 336 8.61 -15.70 -21.95
CA ILE A 336 7.98 -15.53 -20.65
C ILE A 336 6.60 -16.24 -20.62
N LEU A 337 5.78 -16.04 -21.67
CA LEU A 337 4.49 -16.72 -21.80
C LEU A 337 4.66 -18.24 -21.76
N ASN A 338 5.63 -18.78 -22.51
CA ASN A 338 5.93 -20.20 -22.51
C ASN A 338 6.35 -20.75 -21.13
N VAL A 339 7.11 -19.98 -20.34
CA VAL A 339 7.47 -20.34 -18.96
C VAL A 339 6.24 -20.42 -18.07
N HIS A 340 5.32 -19.44 -18.17
CA HIS A 340 4.12 -19.40 -17.32
C HIS A 340 3.05 -20.41 -17.78
N MET A 341 2.90 -20.62 -19.08
CA MET A 341 1.95 -21.58 -19.65
C MET A 341 2.26 -23.04 -19.33
N ARG A 342 3.53 -23.40 -19.01
CA ARG A 342 3.87 -24.74 -18.53
C ARG A 342 3.13 -25.18 -17.28
N LYS A 343 2.59 -24.23 -16.51
CA LYS A 343 1.91 -24.48 -15.23
C LYS A 343 0.42 -24.73 -15.38
N ILE A 344 -0.15 -24.53 -16.57
CA ILE A 344 -1.59 -24.65 -16.84
C ILE A 344 -1.85 -25.57 -18.03
N PRO A 345 -3.02 -26.25 -18.11
CA PRO A 345 -3.39 -27.05 -19.26
C PRO A 345 -3.79 -26.14 -20.42
N VAL A 346 -2.93 -26.02 -21.44
CA VAL A 346 -3.13 -25.16 -22.61
C VAL A 346 -3.65 -25.97 -23.79
N GLY A 347 -4.61 -25.45 -24.54
CA GLY A 347 -5.15 -26.03 -25.77
C GLY A 347 -4.14 -25.97 -26.93
N LYS A 348 -4.32 -26.84 -27.93
CA LYS A 348 -3.46 -26.87 -29.13
C LYS A 348 -3.67 -25.67 -30.06
N ASP A 349 -4.73 -24.92 -29.86
CA ASP A 349 -5.12 -23.73 -30.60
C ASP A 349 -4.39 -22.45 -30.13
N VAL A 350 -3.64 -22.53 -29.03
CA VAL A 350 -2.96 -21.39 -28.43
C VAL A 350 -1.58 -21.20 -29.06
N ASP A 351 -1.37 -20.03 -29.66
CA ASP A 351 -0.08 -19.59 -30.18
C ASP A 351 0.46 -18.46 -29.29
N SER A 352 1.54 -18.75 -28.55
CA SER A 352 2.20 -17.80 -27.65
C SER A 352 2.77 -16.58 -28.38
N MET A 353 3.22 -16.77 -29.64
CA MET A 353 3.75 -15.68 -30.44
C MET A 353 2.66 -14.67 -30.83
N VAL A 354 1.44 -15.14 -31.15
CA VAL A 354 0.29 -14.26 -31.42
C VAL A 354 -0.07 -13.45 -30.17
N ILE A 355 -0.06 -14.09 -29.00
CA ILE A 355 -0.30 -13.41 -27.72
C ILE A 355 0.81 -12.37 -27.44
N ALA A 356 2.07 -12.74 -27.64
CA ALA A 356 3.22 -11.86 -27.44
C ALA A 356 3.18 -10.61 -28.34
N ARG A 357 2.77 -10.74 -29.60
CA ARG A 357 2.53 -9.60 -30.50
C ARG A 357 1.38 -8.72 -30.03
N GLY A 358 0.34 -9.34 -29.49
CA GLY A 358 -0.85 -8.65 -28.97
C GLY A 358 -0.67 -7.97 -27.61
N THR A 359 0.51 -8.04 -26.99
CA THR A 359 0.79 -7.49 -25.65
C THR A 359 2.01 -6.57 -25.61
N PRO A 360 2.06 -5.51 -26.46
CA PRO A 360 3.18 -4.58 -26.46
C PRO A 360 3.27 -3.86 -25.10
N GLY A 361 4.49 -3.69 -24.59
CA GLY A 361 4.73 -2.98 -23.35
C GLY A 361 4.39 -3.75 -22.06
N PHE A 362 3.96 -5.01 -22.15
CA PHE A 362 3.71 -5.84 -20.97
C PHE A 362 5.03 -6.24 -20.31
N SER A 363 5.07 -6.11 -18.99
CA SER A 363 6.13 -6.66 -18.15
C SER A 363 5.97 -8.17 -17.95
N GLY A 364 6.97 -8.83 -17.39
CA GLY A 364 6.88 -10.24 -17.01
C GLY A 364 5.74 -10.53 -16.02
N ALA A 365 5.46 -9.60 -15.10
CA ALA A 365 4.35 -9.72 -14.16
C ALA A 365 2.98 -9.60 -14.86
N ASP A 366 2.85 -8.69 -15.84
CA ASP A 366 1.61 -8.53 -16.61
C ASP A 366 1.32 -9.79 -17.43
N LEU A 367 2.36 -10.39 -18.04
CA LEU A 367 2.23 -11.64 -18.79
C LEU A 367 1.86 -12.82 -17.89
N ALA A 368 2.43 -12.89 -16.69
CA ALA A 368 2.04 -13.90 -15.70
C ALA A 368 0.58 -13.74 -15.27
N ASN A 369 0.15 -12.49 -15.07
CA ASN A 369 -1.25 -12.17 -14.77
C ASN A 369 -2.18 -12.52 -15.94
N LEU A 370 -1.76 -12.26 -17.18
CA LEU A 370 -2.51 -12.63 -18.39
C LEU A 370 -2.78 -14.15 -18.43
N VAL A 371 -1.74 -14.96 -18.19
CA VAL A 371 -1.87 -16.43 -18.15
C VAL A 371 -2.83 -16.86 -17.04
N ASN A 372 -2.75 -16.23 -15.86
CA ASN A 372 -3.65 -16.53 -14.75
C ASN A 372 -5.11 -16.12 -15.07
N GLU A 373 -5.34 -14.92 -15.63
CA GLU A 373 -6.67 -14.47 -16.01
C GLU A 373 -7.29 -15.36 -17.11
N ALA A 374 -6.49 -15.81 -18.08
CA ALA A 374 -6.95 -16.74 -19.10
C ALA A 374 -7.40 -18.09 -18.49
N ALA A 375 -6.66 -18.59 -17.49
CA ALA A 375 -7.07 -19.78 -16.75
C ALA A 375 -8.37 -19.57 -15.97
N LEU A 376 -8.59 -18.38 -15.39
CA LEU A 376 -9.84 -18.02 -14.72
C LEU A 376 -11.02 -17.94 -15.71
N PHE A 377 -10.81 -17.40 -16.93
CA PHE A 377 -11.83 -17.40 -17.96
C PHE A 377 -12.19 -18.82 -18.41
N ALA A 378 -11.19 -19.69 -18.62
CA ALA A 378 -11.43 -21.10 -18.92
C ALA A 378 -12.24 -21.81 -17.82
N ALA A 379 -11.92 -21.54 -16.55
CA ALA A 379 -12.66 -22.11 -15.42
C ALA A 379 -14.12 -21.64 -15.38
N ARG A 380 -14.38 -20.34 -15.63
CA ARG A 380 -15.75 -19.77 -15.67
C ARG A 380 -16.64 -20.42 -16.73
N ARG A 381 -16.06 -20.84 -17.87
CA ARG A 381 -16.82 -21.56 -18.91
C ARG A 381 -16.81 -23.07 -18.72
N ASN A 382 -16.37 -23.58 -17.55
CA ASN A 382 -16.21 -25.01 -17.26
C ASN A 382 -15.30 -25.76 -18.26
N GLY A 383 -14.29 -25.07 -18.84
CA GLY A 383 -13.33 -25.64 -19.76
C GLY A 383 -12.28 -26.49 -19.05
N ARG A 384 -11.86 -27.61 -19.67
CA ARG A 384 -10.77 -28.45 -19.16
C ARG A 384 -9.39 -27.99 -19.57
N VAL A 385 -9.30 -27.14 -20.60
CA VAL A 385 -8.07 -26.54 -21.14
C VAL A 385 -8.30 -25.08 -21.44
N VAL A 386 -7.24 -24.29 -21.31
CA VAL A 386 -7.25 -22.87 -21.67
C VAL A 386 -7.09 -22.74 -23.18
N LYS A 387 -8.03 -22.09 -23.85
CA LYS A 387 -8.05 -21.88 -25.30
C LYS A 387 -7.58 -20.47 -25.66
N MET A 388 -7.31 -20.23 -26.96
CA MET A 388 -6.91 -18.90 -27.45
C MET A 388 -7.95 -17.82 -27.13
N CYS A 389 -9.25 -18.14 -27.19
CA CYS A 389 -10.31 -17.19 -26.84
C CYS A 389 -10.27 -16.76 -25.36
N ASP A 390 -9.80 -17.61 -24.45
CA ASP A 390 -9.65 -17.26 -23.05
C ASP A 390 -8.50 -16.26 -22.85
N PHE A 391 -7.40 -16.40 -23.62
CA PHE A 391 -6.30 -15.43 -23.66
C PHE A 391 -6.71 -14.09 -24.26
N GLU A 392 -7.49 -14.10 -25.35
CA GLU A 392 -8.02 -12.88 -25.95
C GLU A 392 -8.93 -12.11 -24.96
N ASN A 393 -9.84 -12.82 -24.28
CA ASN A 393 -10.71 -12.23 -23.26
C ASN A 393 -9.90 -11.68 -22.06
N ALA A 394 -8.85 -12.39 -21.64
CA ALA A 394 -7.97 -11.97 -20.57
C ALA A 394 -7.17 -10.72 -20.98
N LYS A 395 -6.62 -10.69 -22.20
CA LYS A 395 -5.93 -9.54 -22.78
C LYS A 395 -6.85 -8.32 -22.82
N ASP A 396 -8.05 -8.49 -23.35
CA ASP A 396 -9.06 -7.43 -23.43
C ASP A 396 -9.40 -6.88 -22.03
N LYS A 397 -9.58 -7.75 -21.03
CA LYS A 397 -9.85 -7.34 -19.66
C LYS A 397 -8.68 -6.55 -19.04
N ILE A 398 -7.43 -6.96 -19.31
CA ILE A 398 -6.25 -6.29 -18.74
C ILE A 398 -6.00 -4.94 -19.41
N MET A 399 -6.07 -4.89 -20.75
CA MET A 399 -5.76 -3.68 -21.52
C MET A 399 -6.89 -2.66 -21.49
N MET A 400 -8.15 -3.10 -21.53
CA MET A 400 -9.33 -2.26 -21.69
C MET A 400 -10.18 -2.16 -20.41
N GLY A 401 -9.91 -3.00 -19.41
CA GLY A 401 -10.73 -3.11 -18.20
C GLY A 401 -11.89 -4.10 -18.32
N ALA A 402 -12.60 -4.30 -17.23
CA ALA A 402 -13.75 -5.19 -17.20
C ALA A 402 -14.95 -4.61 -17.97
N GLU A 403 -15.68 -5.47 -18.68
CA GLU A 403 -16.93 -5.11 -19.35
C GLU A 403 -18.00 -4.66 -18.35
N ARG A 404 -18.65 -3.54 -18.63
CA ARG A 404 -19.74 -2.99 -17.81
C ARG A 404 -21.11 -3.32 -18.41
N ARG A 405 -21.44 -4.60 -18.52
CA ARG A 405 -22.68 -5.09 -19.16
C ARG A 405 -23.96 -4.62 -18.47
N ALA A 406 -23.89 -4.23 -17.22
CA ALA A 406 -25.02 -3.70 -16.46
C ALA A 406 -25.29 -2.20 -16.76
N MET A 407 -24.42 -1.54 -17.52
CA MET A 407 -24.60 -0.15 -17.89
C MET A 407 -25.56 -0.08 -19.09
N VAL A 408 -26.72 0.50 -18.88
CA VAL A 408 -27.70 0.75 -19.95
C VAL A 408 -27.37 2.11 -20.56
N MET A 409 -26.94 2.11 -21.83
CA MET A 409 -26.79 3.33 -22.62
C MET A 409 -28.09 3.62 -23.36
N SER A 410 -28.41 4.90 -23.53
CA SER A 410 -29.49 5.30 -24.43
C SER A 410 -29.16 4.94 -25.89
N GLU A 411 -30.16 4.77 -26.73
CA GLU A 411 -29.98 4.51 -28.16
C GLU A 411 -29.13 5.60 -28.84
N ASP A 412 -29.36 6.86 -28.45
CA ASP A 412 -28.60 8.00 -28.97
C ASP A 412 -27.13 7.96 -28.54
N GLU A 413 -26.84 7.66 -27.28
CA GLU A 413 -25.45 7.50 -26.79
C GLU A 413 -24.77 6.33 -27.46
N ARG A 414 -25.45 5.20 -27.62
CA ARG A 414 -24.92 4.02 -28.31
C ARG A 414 -24.59 4.32 -29.76
N ARG A 415 -25.48 5.06 -30.46
CA ARG A 415 -25.28 5.51 -31.83
C ARG A 415 -24.12 6.49 -31.93
N ASN A 416 -24.08 7.49 -31.04
CA ASN A 416 -22.97 8.45 -31.00
C ASN A 416 -21.62 7.77 -30.76
N THR A 417 -21.54 6.82 -29.83
CA THR A 417 -20.33 6.03 -29.58
C THR A 417 -19.92 5.21 -30.80
N ALA A 418 -20.89 4.61 -31.53
CA ALA A 418 -20.58 3.83 -32.72
C ALA A 418 -19.96 4.69 -33.84
N TYR A 419 -20.48 5.89 -34.06
CA TYR A 419 -19.86 6.82 -35.02
C TYR A 419 -18.52 7.34 -34.55
N HIS A 420 -18.38 7.67 -33.27
CA HIS A 420 -17.13 8.13 -32.66
C HIS A 420 -16.00 7.10 -32.87
N GLU A 421 -16.22 5.85 -32.49
CA GLU A 421 -15.23 4.78 -32.65
C GLU A 421 -14.95 4.43 -34.11
N SER A 422 -15.99 4.50 -34.97
CA SER A 422 -15.82 4.35 -36.39
C SER A 422 -14.92 5.44 -36.98
N GLY A 423 -15.03 6.67 -36.47
CA GLY A 423 -14.18 7.79 -36.89
C GLY A 423 -12.71 7.52 -36.64
N HIS A 424 -12.37 7.07 -35.43
CA HIS A 424 -11.00 6.66 -35.11
C HIS A 424 -10.51 5.53 -36.02
N ALA A 425 -11.33 4.52 -36.27
CA ALA A 425 -10.96 3.35 -37.03
C ALA A 425 -10.74 3.69 -38.51
N VAL A 426 -11.61 4.47 -39.13
CA VAL A 426 -11.50 4.86 -40.56
C VAL A 426 -10.30 5.77 -40.79
N VAL A 427 -10.08 6.77 -39.92
CA VAL A 427 -8.89 7.63 -40.01
C VAL A 427 -7.62 6.79 -39.81
N ALA A 428 -7.59 5.90 -38.82
CA ALA A 428 -6.45 5.03 -38.59
C ALA A 428 -6.13 4.14 -39.79
N ARG A 429 -7.13 3.63 -40.47
CA ARG A 429 -6.94 2.73 -41.62
C ARG A 429 -6.46 3.45 -42.88
N LEU A 430 -6.80 4.73 -43.03
CA LEU A 430 -6.46 5.54 -44.20
C LEU A 430 -5.15 6.32 -44.07
N MET A 431 -4.75 6.63 -42.83
CA MET A 431 -3.53 7.41 -42.58
C MET A 431 -2.27 6.57 -42.81
N PRO A 432 -1.21 7.17 -43.41
CA PRO A 432 0.07 6.51 -43.58
C PRO A 432 0.77 6.27 -42.23
N LYS A 433 1.54 5.19 -42.15
CA LYS A 433 2.31 4.83 -40.90
C LYS A 433 1.46 4.60 -39.68
N SER A 434 0.15 4.43 -39.83
CA SER A 434 -0.73 4.05 -38.72
C SER A 434 -0.46 2.61 -38.28
N ASP A 435 -0.62 2.35 -37.00
CA ASP A 435 -0.68 0.99 -36.48
C ASP A 435 -1.98 0.32 -36.93
N PRO A 436 -1.98 -0.98 -37.27
CA PRO A 436 -3.19 -1.69 -37.63
C PRO A 436 -4.27 -1.62 -36.55
N VAL A 437 -5.51 -1.38 -37.00
CA VAL A 437 -6.66 -1.49 -36.10
C VAL A 437 -6.93 -2.97 -35.87
N HIS A 438 -6.90 -3.37 -34.61
CA HIS A 438 -7.10 -4.75 -34.19
C HIS A 438 -8.57 -5.06 -33.89
N LYS A 439 -9.21 -4.15 -33.18
CA LYS A 439 -10.59 -4.32 -32.70
C LYS A 439 -11.22 -2.95 -32.42
N VAL A 440 -12.51 -2.84 -32.73
CA VAL A 440 -13.34 -1.69 -32.34
C VAL A 440 -14.55 -2.21 -31.57
N THR A 441 -14.88 -1.58 -30.46
CA THR A 441 -16.00 -1.99 -29.61
C THR A 441 -16.74 -0.80 -29.04
N ILE A 442 -18.06 -0.93 -28.93
CA ILE A 442 -18.95 0.02 -28.24
C ILE A 442 -19.44 -0.54 -26.89
N VAL A 443 -18.89 -1.68 -26.46
CA VAL A 443 -19.18 -2.22 -25.13
C VAL A 443 -18.43 -1.39 -24.08
N PRO A 444 -19.15 -0.77 -23.12
CA PRO A 444 -18.50 0.05 -22.11
C PRO A 444 -17.50 -0.74 -21.28
N ARG A 445 -16.27 -0.18 -21.12
CA ARG A 445 -15.20 -0.77 -20.33
C ARG A 445 -14.52 0.30 -19.46
N GLY A 446 -14.35 0.02 -18.20
CA GLY A 446 -13.73 0.99 -17.27
C GLY A 446 -14.47 2.33 -17.27
N ARG A 447 -13.83 3.40 -17.77
CA ARG A 447 -14.41 4.75 -17.92
C ARG A 447 -14.83 5.08 -19.35
N ALA A 448 -14.42 4.26 -20.32
CA ALA A 448 -14.72 4.48 -21.73
C ALA A 448 -16.04 3.83 -22.13
N LEU A 449 -16.82 4.51 -22.97
CA LEU A 449 -18.08 4.00 -23.54
C LEU A 449 -17.82 3.12 -24.75
N GLY A 450 -16.72 3.36 -25.48
CA GLY A 450 -16.23 2.56 -26.58
C GLY A 450 -14.70 2.57 -26.62
N LEU A 451 -14.11 1.82 -27.53
CA LEU A 451 -12.67 1.78 -27.70
C LEU A 451 -12.29 1.28 -29.10
N THR A 452 -11.39 2.01 -29.74
CA THR A 452 -10.69 1.60 -30.96
C THR A 452 -9.27 1.18 -30.60
N MET A 453 -8.99 -0.13 -30.70
CA MET A 453 -7.71 -0.72 -30.33
C MET A 453 -6.81 -0.87 -31.54
N GLN A 454 -5.65 -0.26 -31.48
CA GLN A 454 -4.56 -0.42 -32.44
C GLN A 454 -3.42 -1.23 -31.81
N LEU A 455 -2.85 -2.17 -32.55
CA LEU A 455 -1.71 -2.97 -32.11
C LEU A 455 -0.55 -2.78 -33.10
N PRO A 456 0.65 -2.37 -32.63
CA PRO A 456 1.82 -2.27 -33.49
C PRO A 456 2.24 -3.64 -34.01
N LYS A 457 2.71 -3.71 -35.26
CA LYS A 457 3.23 -4.96 -35.86
C LYS A 457 4.53 -5.41 -35.18
N GLU A 458 5.33 -4.44 -34.71
CA GLU A 458 6.64 -4.62 -34.11
C GLU A 458 6.80 -3.64 -32.96
N ASP A 459 7.67 -3.98 -31.98
CA ASP A 459 8.03 -3.06 -30.92
C ASP A 459 8.81 -1.88 -31.49
N ARG A 460 8.41 -0.65 -31.16
CA ARG A 460 9.06 0.58 -31.61
C ARG A 460 9.77 1.26 -30.47
N TYR A 461 11.03 1.57 -30.71
CA TYR A 461 11.89 2.29 -29.76
C TYR A 461 12.03 3.78 -30.09
N ALA A 462 11.67 4.18 -31.32
CA ALA A 462 11.67 5.57 -31.77
C ALA A 462 10.41 5.86 -32.62
N TYR A 463 9.91 7.06 -32.48
CA TYR A 463 8.76 7.55 -33.24
C TYR A 463 9.21 8.63 -34.20
N ASP A 464 8.89 8.49 -35.50
CA ASP A 464 9.12 9.54 -36.47
C ASP A 464 8.00 10.59 -36.44
N ARG A 465 8.30 11.78 -36.98
CA ARG A 465 7.35 12.90 -37.03
C ARG A 465 6.02 12.50 -37.70
N GLN A 466 6.07 11.78 -38.82
CA GLN A 466 4.87 11.40 -39.57
C GLN A 466 3.96 10.47 -38.75
N TYR A 467 4.55 9.55 -37.97
CA TYR A 467 3.80 8.69 -37.05
C TYR A 467 3.07 9.49 -35.97
N LEU A 468 3.76 10.48 -35.37
CA LEU A 468 3.14 11.33 -34.35
C LEU A 468 2.01 12.18 -34.89
N LEU A 469 2.19 12.78 -36.11
CA LEU A 469 1.14 13.52 -36.80
C LEU A 469 -0.06 12.63 -37.14
N THR A 470 0.19 11.40 -37.61
CA THR A 470 -0.85 10.40 -37.84
C THR A 470 -1.64 10.08 -36.60
N ARG A 471 -0.97 9.91 -35.47
CA ARG A 471 -1.63 9.66 -34.17
C ARG A 471 -2.52 10.83 -33.74
N ILE A 472 -2.07 12.07 -33.95
CA ILE A 472 -2.88 13.27 -33.68
C ILE A 472 -4.14 13.28 -34.56
N ALA A 473 -4.02 12.99 -35.88
CA ALA A 473 -5.17 12.94 -36.79
C ALA A 473 -6.19 11.86 -36.37
N ILE A 474 -5.72 10.67 -35.96
CA ILE A 474 -6.58 9.57 -35.49
C ILE A 474 -7.39 10.00 -34.26
N LEU A 475 -6.77 10.69 -33.30
CA LEU A 475 -7.46 11.16 -32.08
C LEU A 475 -8.61 12.14 -32.40
N PHE A 476 -8.54 12.89 -33.48
CA PHE A 476 -9.63 13.77 -33.90
C PHE A 476 -10.77 13.03 -34.63
N GLY A 477 -10.53 11.79 -35.06
CA GLY A 477 -11.51 11.00 -35.85
C GLY A 477 -12.86 10.88 -35.15
N GLY A 478 -12.89 10.61 -33.85
CA GLY A 478 -14.11 10.46 -33.07
C GLY A 478 -14.96 11.74 -33.05
N ARG A 479 -14.35 12.88 -32.68
CA ARG A 479 -15.04 14.18 -32.65
C ARG A 479 -15.60 14.57 -34.01
N ILE A 480 -14.81 14.40 -35.08
CA ILE A 480 -15.23 14.78 -36.43
C ILE A 480 -16.41 13.90 -36.88
N ALA A 481 -16.41 12.62 -36.51
CA ALA A 481 -17.55 11.75 -36.80
C ALA A 481 -18.83 12.20 -36.07
N GLU A 482 -18.74 12.61 -34.81
CA GLU A 482 -19.86 13.22 -34.07
C GLU A 482 -20.40 14.46 -34.79
N GLU A 483 -19.53 15.37 -35.25
CA GLU A 483 -19.92 16.59 -35.96
C GLU A 483 -20.60 16.30 -37.29
N VAL A 484 -20.01 15.40 -38.12
CA VAL A 484 -20.45 15.16 -39.51
C VAL A 484 -21.71 14.33 -39.59
N PHE A 485 -21.90 13.34 -38.69
CA PHE A 485 -23.02 12.38 -38.76
C PHE A 485 -24.10 12.65 -37.72
N MET A 486 -23.75 13.18 -36.56
CA MET A 486 -24.71 13.41 -35.46
C MET A 486 -25.04 14.88 -35.30
N ASN A 487 -24.30 15.79 -35.93
CA ASN A 487 -24.40 17.25 -35.73
C ASN A 487 -24.35 17.64 -34.24
N GLN A 488 -23.53 16.94 -33.50
CA GLN A 488 -23.37 17.09 -32.03
C GLN A 488 -21.90 17.15 -31.68
N MET A 489 -21.63 17.72 -30.51
CA MET A 489 -20.31 17.73 -29.89
C MET A 489 -20.47 17.27 -28.44
N THR A 490 -19.86 16.13 -28.10
CA THR A 490 -19.97 15.59 -26.75
C THR A 490 -18.68 15.74 -25.95
N THR A 491 -18.77 15.62 -24.65
CA THR A 491 -17.59 15.59 -23.76
C THR A 491 -16.79 14.30 -23.87
N GLY A 492 -17.29 13.30 -24.60
CA GLY A 492 -16.63 12.01 -24.82
C GLY A 492 -15.23 12.15 -25.43
N ALA A 493 -15.06 13.10 -26.34
CA ALA A 493 -13.79 13.38 -27.00
C ALA A 493 -12.77 14.17 -26.16
N SER A 494 -13.05 14.51 -24.90
CA SER A 494 -12.16 15.36 -24.09
C SER A 494 -10.76 14.77 -23.91
N ASN A 495 -10.67 13.48 -23.66
CA ASN A 495 -9.39 12.77 -23.51
C ASN A 495 -8.58 12.76 -24.81
N ASP A 496 -9.26 12.65 -25.98
CA ASP A 496 -8.59 12.66 -27.28
C ASP A 496 -7.98 14.03 -27.59
N PHE A 497 -8.69 15.12 -27.24
CA PHE A 497 -8.14 16.47 -27.36
C PHE A 497 -6.95 16.69 -26.43
N GLU A 498 -7.04 16.24 -25.18
CA GLU A 498 -5.94 16.36 -24.21
C GLU A 498 -4.68 15.64 -24.75
N ARG A 499 -4.83 14.40 -25.19
CA ARG A 499 -3.73 13.60 -25.74
C ARG A 499 -3.18 14.18 -27.04
N ALA A 500 -4.03 14.63 -27.95
CA ALA A 500 -3.62 15.25 -29.21
C ALA A 500 -2.82 16.55 -28.94
N THR A 501 -3.31 17.39 -28.03
CA THR A 501 -2.64 18.63 -27.64
C THR A 501 -1.29 18.36 -26.99
N GLN A 502 -1.22 17.39 -26.07
CA GLN A 502 0.03 17.01 -25.42
C GLN A 502 1.05 16.47 -26.43
N MET A 503 0.63 15.60 -27.36
CA MET A 503 1.49 15.09 -28.43
C MET A 503 2.02 16.21 -29.35
N ALA A 504 1.17 17.18 -29.71
CA ALA A 504 1.57 18.31 -30.52
C ALA A 504 2.58 19.20 -29.79
N ARG A 505 2.38 19.43 -28.48
CA ARG A 505 3.35 20.14 -27.61
C ARG A 505 4.67 19.39 -27.53
N ASP A 506 4.66 18.10 -27.24
CA ASP A 506 5.88 17.29 -27.16
C ASP A 506 6.66 17.30 -28.48
N LEU A 507 5.96 17.24 -29.61
CA LEU A 507 6.56 17.30 -30.96
C LEU A 507 7.33 18.61 -31.16
N VAL A 508 6.76 19.73 -30.72
CA VAL A 508 7.34 21.07 -30.88
C VAL A 508 8.39 21.36 -29.80
N MET A 509 8.03 21.15 -28.51
CA MET A 509 8.82 21.63 -27.38
C MET A 509 9.91 20.64 -26.96
N ARG A 510 9.63 19.34 -27.04
CA ARG A 510 10.50 18.29 -26.50
C ARG A 510 11.34 17.57 -27.54
N TYR A 511 10.75 17.30 -28.72
CA TYR A 511 11.44 16.54 -29.76
C TYR A 511 12.10 17.41 -30.82
N GLY A 512 11.84 18.75 -30.83
CA GLY A 512 12.42 19.66 -31.82
C GLY A 512 12.07 19.31 -33.26
N MET A 513 10.86 18.76 -33.49
CA MET A 513 10.41 18.29 -34.81
C MET A 513 9.57 19.32 -35.56
N SER A 514 9.69 20.60 -35.23
CA SER A 514 9.06 21.70 -35.95
C SER A 514 10.02 22.33 -36.93
N ASP A 515 9.60 22.52 -38.16
CA ASP A 515 10.39 23.21 -39.18
C ASP A 515 10.53 24.70 -38.90
N ARG A 516 9.58 25.28 -38.17
CA ARG A 516 9.54 26.71 -37.86
C ARG A 516 10.40 27.08 -36.65
N LEU A 517 10.38 26.26 -35.62
CA LEU A 517 11.09 26.50 -34.36
C LEU A 517 12.47 25.83 -34.31
N GLY A 518 12.76 24.95 -35.27
CA GLY A 518 14.04 24.26 -35.41
C GLY A 518 14.28 23.16 -34.34
N PRO A 519 15.48 22.56 -34.36
CA PRO A 519 15.83 21.45 -33.48
C PRO A 519 16.30 21.95 -32.10
N MET A 520 15.39 22.57 -31.35
CA MET A 520 15.65 23.06 -30.00
C MET A 520 14.64 22.45 -29.02
N VAL A 521 15.07 22.26 -27.77
CA VAL A 521 14.22 21.84 -26.67
C VAL A 521 13.74 23.06 -25.90
N TYR A 522 12.46 23.25 -25.87
CA TYR A 522 11.77 24.32 -25.16
C TYR A 522 11.07 23.81 -23.90
N SER A 523 11.58 22.73 -23.30
CA SER A 523 10.97 22.16 -22.10
C SER A 523 11.08 23.16 -20.93
N GLU A 524 9.97 23.38 -20.25
CA GLU A 524 9.99 23.88 -18.89
C GLU A 524 10.78 22.85 -18.07
N ASN A 525 11.86 23.25 -17.41
CA ASN A 525 12.42 22.41 -16.36
C ASN A 525 11.33 22.29 -15.29
N GLU A 526 10.66 21.16 -15.26
CA GLU A 526 9.93 20.71 -14.09
C GLU A 526 10.98 20.46 -13.00
N GLY A 527 11.51 21.55 -12.44
CA GLY A 527 12.29 21.48 -11.22
C GLY A 527 11.41 20.81 -10.18
N GLU A 528 11.99 19.84 -9.51
CA GLU A 528 11.36 19.03 -8.47
C GLU A 528 10.31 19.84 -7.69
N VAL A 529 9.09 19.37 -7.66
CA VAL A 529 7.99 19.94 -6.87
C VAL A 529 8.38 19.82 -5.40
N PHE A 530 9.01 20.86 -4.86
CA PHE A 530 9.30 20.96 -3.45
C PHE A 530 7.97 21.16 -2.72
N LEU A 531 7.55 20.12 -2.00
CA LEU A 531 6.33 20.11 -1.19
C LEU A 531 6.23 21.37 -0.33
N GLY A 532 5.31 22.27 -0.69
CA GLY A 532 4.82 23.31 0.20
C GLY A 532 5.18 24.77 -0.11
N ARG A 533 5.94 25.07 -1.16
CA ARG A 533 6.03 26.43 -1.70
C ARG A 533 5.68 26.41 -3.18
N SER A 534 4.77 27.29 -3.59
CA SER A 534 4.55 27.59 -5.00
C SER A 534 5.89 28.03 -5.59
N VAL A 535 6.58 27.13 -6.25
CA VAL A 535 7.74 27.48 -7.04
C VAL A 535 7.21 28.33 -8.17
N THR A 536 7.58 29.57 -8.19
CA THR A 536 7.39 30.46 -9.35
C THR A 536 7.98 29.70 -10.53
N LYS A 537 7.15 29.27 -11.49
CA LYS A 537 7.60 28.68 -12.75
C LYS A 537 8.51 29.69 -13.42
N THR A 538 9.81 29.52 -13.29
CA THR A 538 10.78 30.28 -14.07
C THR A 538 10.83 29.65 -15.46
N THR A 539 10.02 30.16 -16.36
CA THR A 539 10.12 29.86 -17.79
C THR A 539 11.39 30.53 -18.31
N ASN A 540 12.39 29.72 -18.66
CA ASN A 540 13.62 30.18 -19.33
C ASN A 540 13.38 30.54 -20.81
N ILE A 541 12.12 30.66 -21.23
CA ILE A 541 11.69 30.89 -22.60
C ILE A 541 11.07 32.27 -22.68
N SER A 542 11.47 33.07 -23.66
CA SER A 542 10.88 34.41 -23.88
C SER A 542 9.39 34.28 -24.20
N GLU A 543 8.59 35.24 -23.78
CA GLU A 543 7.15 35.30 -24.05
C GLU A 543 6.85 35.24 -25.55
N LYS A 544 7.68 35.89 -26.38
CA LYS A 544 7.58 35.84 -27.83
C LYS A 544 7.77 34.42 -28.37
N THR A 545 8.77 33.69 -27.88
CA THR A 545 9.01 32.30 -28.30
C THR A 545 7.85 31.40 -27.89
N MET A 546 7.27 31.63 -26.70
CA MET A 546 6.12 30.88 -26.24
C MET A 546 4.89 31.11 -27.15
N GLN A 547 4.65 32.35 -27.58
CA GLN A 547 3.59 32.64 -28.57
C GLN A 547 3.84 31.93 -29.92
N GLU A 548 5.10 31.84 -30.34
CA GLU A 548 5.46 31.09 -31.56
C GLU A 548 5.26 29.58 -31.39
N VAL A 549 5.54 29.03 -30.20
CA VAL A 549 5.25 27.63 -29.85
C VAL A 549 3.74 27.36 -29.88
N ASP A 550 2.94 28.20 -29.24
CA ASP A 550 1.47 28.05 -29.23
C ASP A 550 0.89 28.15 -30.65
N ALA A 551 1.39 29.07 -31.46
CA ALA A 551 0.98 29.20 -32.86
C ALA A 551 1.32 27.96 -33.69
N GLU A 552 2.49 27.35 -33.45
CA GLU A 552 2.92 26.15 -34.17
C GLU A 552 2.14 24.91 -33.73
N VAL A 553 1.92 24.75 -32.42
CA VAL A 553 1.07 23.68 -31.87
C VAL A 553 -0.33 23.77 -32.47
N ARG A 554 -0.92 24.96 -32.48
CA ARG A 554 -2.24 25.17 -33.07
C ARG A 554 -2.25 24.85 -34.56
N ARG A 555 -1.24 25.28 -35.34
CA ARG A 555 -1.11 24.95 -36.75
C ARG A 555 -1.12 23.43 -37.00
N ILE A 556 -0.33 22.69 -36.21
CA ILE A 556 -0.27 21.21 -36.30
C ILE A 556 -1.65 20.60 -36.01
N ILE A 557 -2.32 21.05 -34.96
CA ILE A 557 -3.65 20.56 -34.62
C ILE A 557 -4.65 20.85 -35.73
N ASP A 558 -4.71 22.10 -36.20
CA ASP A 558 -5.66 22.51 -37.26
C ASP A 558 -5.41 21.75 -38.56
N GLU A 559 -4.15 21.51 -38.94
CA GLU A 559 -3.80 20.71 -40.12
C GLU A 559 -4.25 19.24 -39.98
N GLN A 560 -3.97 18.61 -38.87
CA GLN A 560 -4.33 17.22 -38.64
C GLN A 560 -5.85 17.04 -38.51
N TYR A 561 -6.52 18.01 -37.92
CA TYR A 561 -7.99 18.05 -37.87
C TYR A 561 -8.60 18.15 -39.26
N ALA A 562 -8.07 19.04 -40.11
CA ALA A 562 -8.55 19.20 -41.49
C ALA A 562 -8.31 17.94 -42.34
N ILE A 563 -7.17 17.25 -42.18
CA ILE A 563 -6.87 15.98 -42.84
C ILE A 563 -7.86 14.90 -42.39
N ALA A 564 -8.07 14.73 -41.10
CA ALA A 564 -9.00 13.73 -40.57
C ALA A 564 -10.44 14.00 -41.05
N ARG A 565 -10.86 15.29 -41.05
CA ARG A 565 -12.18 15.70 -41.55
C ARG A 565 -12.39 15.33 -43.01
N ARG A 566 -11.44 15.64 -43.87
CA ARG A 566 -11.49 15.27 -45.29
C ARG A 566 -11.60 13.77 -45.46
N LEU A 567 -10.81 12.97 -44.74
CA LEU A 567 -10.85 11.51 -44.85
C LEU A 567 -12.22 10.92 -44.43
N ILE A 568 -12.85 11.48 -43.41
CA ILE A 568 -14.18 11.06 -42.97
C ILE A 568 -15.25 11.47 -43.97
N GLU A 569 -15.20 12.70 -44.50
CA GLU A 569 -16.16 13.21 -45.49
C GLU A 569 -16.08 12.45 -46.81
N GLU A 570 -14.87 12.07 -47.28
CA GLU A 570 -14.65 11.26 -48.48
C GLU A 570 -15.08 9.79 -48.32
N ASN A 571 -15.20 9.27 -47.11
CA ASN A 571 -15.52 7.86 -46.83
C ASN A 571 -16.82 7.69 -46.02
N ARG A 572 -17.81 8.55 -46.23
CA ARG A 572 -19.09 8.51 -45.50
C ARG A 572 -19.78 7.16 -45.59
N ASP A 573 -19.81 6.53 -46.72
CA ASP A 573 -20.45 5.22 -46.93
C ASP A 573 -19.81 4.14 -46.03
N LYS A 574 -18.48 4.13 -45.92
CA LYS A 574 -17.75 3.19 -45.06
C LYS A 574 -18.00 3.45 -43.60
N MET A 575 -18.10 4.72 -43.21
CA MET A 575 -18.45 5.13 -41.86
C MET A 575 -19.83 4.62 -41.44
N GLU A 576 -20.83 4.76 -42.30
CA GLU A 576 -22.19 4.28 -42.05
C GLU A 576 -22.26 2.76 -41.90
N VAL A 577 -21.57 2.03 -42.81
CA VAL A 577 -21.48 0.55 -42.72
C VAL A 577 -20.79 0.12 -41.45
N MET A 578 -19.70 0.79 -41.05
CA MET A 578 -18.95 0.47 -39.84
C MET A 578 -19.76 0.76 -38.59
N ALA A 579 -20.40 1.93 -38.50
CA ALA A 579 -21.25 2.28 -37.36
C ALA A 579 -22.42 1.32 -37.23
N LYS A 580 -23.06 0.93 -38.37
CA LYS A 580 -24.13 -0.07 -38.35
C LYS A 580 -23.64 -1.43 -37.88
N ALA A 581 -22.49 -1.89 -38.34
CA ALA A 581 -21.90 -3.16 -37.92
C ALA A 581 -21.59 -3.13 -36.38
N LEU A 582 -21.13 -2.00 -35.87
CA LEU A 582 -20.93 -1.83 -34.41
C LEU A 582 -22.25 -1.84 -33.61
N LEU A 583 -23.31 -1.23 -34.14
CA LEU A 583 -24.63 -1.27 -33.50
C LEU A 583 -25.23 -2.67 -33.49
N ASP A 584 -25.01 -3.46 -34.55
CA ASP A 584 -25.55 -4.82 -34.71
C ASP A 584 -24.72 -5.86 -33.91
N TRP A 585 -23.39 -5.73 -33.85
CA TRP A 585 -22.48 -6.74 -33.28
C TRP A 585 -21.73 -6.28 -32.05
N GLU A 586 -21.83 -5.01 -31.67
CA GLU A 586 -21.16 -4.36 -30.52
C GLU A 586 -19.62 -4.37 -30.60
N THR A 587 -19.02 -5.28 -31.36
CA THR A 587 -17.58 -5.39 -31.55
C THR A 587 -17.27 -5.91 -32.92
N ILE A 588 -16.31 -5.31 -33.60
CA ILE A 588 -15.78 -5.73 -34.91
C ILE A 588 -14.27 -5.95 -34.83
N ASP A 589 -13.80 -6.99 -35.52
CA ASP A 589 -12.39 -7.34 -35.60
C ASP A 589 -11.68 -6.77 -36.84
N ALA A 590 -10.36 -6.95 -36.94
CA ALA A 590 -9.54 -6.43 -38.03
C ALA A 590 -10.02 -6.93 -39.43
N ASP A 591 -10.43 -8.21 -39.51
CA ASP A 591 -10.88 -8.81 -40.78
C ASP A 591 -12.16 -8.16 -41.27
N GLN A 592 -13.10 -7.83 -40.37
CA GLN A 592 -14.36 -7.14 -40.68
C GLN A 592 -14.14 -5.69 -41.07
N ILE A 593 -13.19 -5.01 -40.37
CA ILE A 593 -12.78 -3.64 -40.70
C ILE A 593 -12.17 -3.59 -42.09
N ASP A 594 -11.31 -4.54 -42.45
CA ASP A 594 -10.70 -4.63 -43.77
C ASP A 594 -11.75 -4.87 -44.85
N ASP A 595 -12.74 -5.75 -44.66
CA ASP A 595 -13.85 -5.95 -45.57
C ASP A 595 -14.63 -4.65 -45.84
N ILE A 596 -14.96 -3.90 -44.77
CA ILE A 596 -15.67 -2.62 -44.90
C ILE A 596 -14.83 -1.60 -45.67
N MET A 597 -13.54 -1.49 -45.36
CA MET A 597 -12.66 -0.52 -46.01
C MET A 597 -12.40 -0.83 -47.47
N GLU A 598 -12.48 -2.09 -47.89
CA GLU A 598 -12.42 -2.53 -49.26
C GLU A 598 -13.78 -2.47 -50.01
N GLY A 599 -14.84 -2.04 -49.31
CA GLY A 599 -16.19 -1.92 -49.90
C GLY A 599 -16.94 -3.25 -50.00
N ARG A 600 -16.48 -4.29 -49.29
CA ARG A 600 -17.16 -5.58 -49.21
C ARG A 600 -18.13 -5.59 -48.03
N ALA A 601 -19.15 -6.43 -48.10
CA ALA A 601 -19.98 -6.69 -46.94
C ALA A 601 -19.13 -7.35 -45.82
N PRO A 602 -19.17 -6.84 -44.57
CA PRO A 602 -18.39 -7.41 -43.50
C PRO A 602 -18.85 -8.83 -43.20
N ARG A 603 -17.89 -9.74 -43.01
CA ARG A 603 -18.20 -11.12 -42.64
C ARG A 603 -18.83 -11.16 -41.25
N PRO A 604 -19.73 -12.14 -40.97
CA PRO A 604 -20.34 -12.28 -39.69
C PRO A 604 -19.27 -12.54 -38.62
N PRO A 605 -19.48 -12.07 -37.35
CA PRO A 605 -18.52 -12.26 -36.26
C PRO A 605 -18.25 -13.77 -36.07
N LYS A 606 -16.96 -14.13 -35.96
CA LYS A 606 -16.53 -15.47 -35.60
C LYS A 606 -17.21 -15.86 -34.30
N THR A 607 -18.26 -16.69 -34.38
CA THR A 607 -19.20 -17.00 -33.29
C THR A 607 -18.44 -17.58 -32.09
N SER A 608 -18.21 -16.79 -31.07
CA SER A 608 -18.02 -17.29 -29.70
C SER A 608 -19.37 -17.62 -29.03
N LYS A 609 -20.44 -17.75 -29.80
CA LYS A 609 -21.78 -18.17 -29.36
C LYS A 609 -21.96 -19.68 -29.52
N GLU A 610 -21.16 -20.49 -28.84
CA GLU A 610 -21.69 -21.57 -28.06
C GLU A 610 -21.90 -21.05 -26.61
N ALA A 611 -22.63 -19.95 -26.50
CA ALA A 611 -23.24 -19.51 -25.26
C ALA A 611 -24.52 -20.33 -25.12
N VAL A 612 -24.49 -21.25 -24.16
CA VAL A 612 -25.61 -21.80 -23.40
C VAL A 612 -26.96 -21.21 -23.84
N LYS A 613 -27.65 -21.88 -24.81
CA LYS A 613 -29.11 -21.81 -24.88
C LYS A 613 -29.59 -22.41 -23.55
N PRO A 614 -30.46 -21.73 -22.79
CA PRO A 614 -31.20 -22.42 -21.76
C PRO A 614 -32.09 -23.42 -22.52
N GLU A 615 -31.78 -24.69 -22.37
CA GLU A 615 -32.63 -25.79 -22.77
C GLU A 615 -33.94 -25.61 -22.04
N ALA A 616 -34.96 -25.16 -22.77
CA ALA A 616 -36.32 -25.11 -22.28
C ALA A 616 -36.67 -26.55 -21.86
N ALA A 617 -36.82 -26.75 -20.58
CA ALA A 617 -37.34 -27.97 -19.99
C ALA A 617 -38.73 -28.22 -20.61
N GLN A 618 -38.78 -29.08 -21.63
CA GLN A 618 -40.02 -29.76 -21.98
C GLN A 618 -40.27 -30.80 -20.90
N ALA A 619 -41.22 -30.49 -20.05
CA ALA A 619 -41.83 -31.38 -19.10
C ALA A 619 -42.48 -32.52 -19.87
N ALA A 620 -41.89 -33.71 -19.81
CA ALA A 620 -42.59 -34.97 -20.04
C ALA A 620 -43.12 -35.43 -18.66
N ALA A 621 -44.43 -35.42 -18.50
CA ALA A 621 -45.11 -36.06 -17.38
C ALA A 621 -45.01 -37.58 -17.52
N PRO A 622 -44.79 -38.34 -16.45
CA PRO A 622 -45.30 -39.68 -16.33
C PRO A 622 -46.53 -39.71 -15.41
N GLU A 623 -47.58 -40.33 -15.95
CA GLU A 623 -48.77 -40.74 -15.21
C GLU A 623 -48.43 -41.79 -14.16
N GLY A 624 -49.06 -41.67 -13.00
CA GLY A 624 -49.66 -42.73 -12.18
C GLY A 624 -48.76 -43.41 -11.17
N GLU A 625 -48.96 -43.19 -9.89
CA GLU A 625 -49.67 -44.10 -8.98
C GLU A 625 -49.67 -43.57 -7.55
N ALA A 626 -50.84 -43.69 -6.94
CA ALA A 626 -51.16 -43.28 -5.60
C ALA A 626 -50.48 -44.18 -4.54
N GLY A 627 -49.96 -43.55 -3.49
CA GLY A 627 -49.54 -44.23 -2.27
C GLY A 627 -49.49 -43.23 -1.13
N ALA A 628 -50.46 -43.35 -0.23
CA ALA A 628 -50.58 -42.54 0.99
C ALA A 628 -49.49 -42.90 1.99
N ALA A 629 -49.00 -41.92 2.72
CA ALA A 629 -48.88 -41.90 4.18
C ALA A 629 -47.78 -40.94 4.70
N GLU A 630 -48.20 -40.22 5.69
CA GLU A 630 -47.48 -39.68 6.87
C GLU A 630 -46.63 -38.43 6.75
N GLU A 631 -47.23 -37.34 7.29
CA GLU A 631 -46.52 -36.20 7.88
C GLU A 631 -45.70 -36.66 9.09
N PRO A 632 -44.57 -36.05 9.32
CA PRO A 632 -44.21 -35.65 10.68
C PRO A 632 -43.99 -34.16 10.85
N LYS A 633 -44.47 -33.76 12.00
CA LYS A 633 -44.51 -32.45 12.67
C LYS A 633 -43.24 -31.60 12.59
N ALA A 634 -43.50 -30.32 12.51
CA ALA A 634 -42.59 -29.24 12.79
C ALA A 634 -41.97 -29.31 14.21
N GLU A 635 -40.68 -29.10 14.29
CA GLU A 635 -39.97 -28.68 15.50
C GLU A 635 -39.30 -27.36 15.24
N ASP A 636 -39.58 -26.43 16.13
CA ASP A 636 -39.08 -25.06 16.19
C ASP A 636 -37.55 -25.03 16.33
N ALA A 637 -36.90 -24.21 15.52
CA ALA A 637 -35.55 -23.74 15.81
C ALA A 637 -35.46 -22.24 15.54
N GLU A 638 -35.30 -21.52 16.64
CA GLU A 638 -35.09 -20.08 16.77
C GLU A 638 -33.98 -19.54 15.84
N ALA A 639 -34.29 -18.46 15.18
CA ALA A 639 -33.32 -17.59 14.51
C ALA A 639 -32.73 -16.61 15.52
N PRO A 640 -31.42 -16.35 15.52
CA PRO A 640 -30.85 -15.27 16.35
C PRO A 640 -30.99 -13.92 15.66
N ALA A 641 -31.37 -12.95 16.47
CA ALA A 641 -31.64 -11.57 16.17
C ALA A 641 -30.42 -10.79 15.64
N ALA A 642 -30.68 -9.88 14.71
CA ALA A 642 -29.76 -8.85 14.24
C ALA A 642 -29.60 -7.73 15.29
N PRO A 643 -28.42 -7.09 15.44
CA PRO A 643 -28.28 -5.93 16.30
C PRO A 643 -28.73 -4.64 15.60
N GLU A 644 -29.47 -3.85 16.36
CA GLU A 644 -30.00 -2.53 16.03
C GLU A 644 -28.90 -1.51 15.71
N ALA A 645 -29.19 -0.68 14.72
CA ALA A 645 -28.45 0.53 14.40
C ALA A 645 -28.79 1.65 15.38
N ALA A 646 -27.81 2.17 16.08
CA ALA A 646 -27.93 3.36 16.92
C ALA A 646 -27.81 4.64 16.09
N GLY A 647 -28.73 5.56 16.37
CA GLY A 647 -29.04 6.76 15.66
C GLY A 647 -27.95 7.81 15.48
N ALA A 648 -28.01 8.45 14.34
CA ALA A 648 -27.38 9.73 14.06
C ALA A 648 -28.23 10.86 14.66
N LYS A 649 -27.61 11.69 15.49
CA LYS A 649 -28.17 12.98 15.90
C LYS A 649 -27.64 14.06 14.96
N GLU A 650 -28.57 14.70 14.28
CA GLU A 650 -28.42 16.01 13.66
C GLU A 650 -28.07 17.07 14.72
N ALA A 651 -27.10 17.89 14.42
CA ALA A 651 -26.90 19.17 15.07
C ALA A 651 -26.83 20.25 13.99
N SER A 652 -27.92 20.97 13.87
CA SER A 652 -28.02 22.26 13.21
C SER A 652 -27.31 23.32 14.04
N SER A 653 -26.51 24.17 13.42
CA SER A 653 -26.22 25.50 13.95
C SER A 653 -26.14 26.52 12.83
N SER A 654 -26.97 27.48 13.00
CA SER A 654 -27.24 28.71 12.28
C SER A 654 -26.07 29.70 12.24
N ASP A 655 -26.05 30.44 11.14
CA ASP A 655 -25.75 31.87 10.98
C ASP A 655 -24.75 32.55 11.92
N ASN A 656 -23.71 33.15 11.37
CA ASN A 656 -23.61 34.60 11.51
C ASN A 656 -22.70 35.23 10.44
N ALA A 657 -23.27 36.22 9.78
CA ALA A 657 -22.63 37.18 8.89
C ALA A 657 -21.78 38.14 9.68
N GLY A 658 -20.66 38.57 9.11
CA GLY A 658 -19.86 39.65 9.67
C GLY A 658 -18.73 40.04 8.75
N ALA A 659 -19.01 40.93 7.79
CA ALA A 659 -18.01 41.71 7.12
C ALA A 659 -17.52 42.84 8.02
N PRO A 660 -16.27 43.25 7.93
CA PRO A 660 -15.93 44.66 8.12
C PRO A 660 -15.32 45.30 6.86
N LYS A 661 -15.84 46.47 6.60
CA LYS A 661 -15.37 47.51 5.68
C LYS A 661 -13.99 48.02 6.09
N GLY A 662 -13.33 48.57 5.08
CA GLY A 662 -12.04 49.15 4.99
C GLY A 662 -11.71 50.34 5.91
N ASP A 663 -10.49 50.75 5.74
CA ASP A 663 -9.90 52.10 5.67
C ASP A 663 -8.40 51.90 5.42
N ASP A 664 -7.90 52.34 4.30
CA ASP A 664 -7.28 53.64 3.97
C ASP A 664 -6.21 54.07 4.98
N ASP A 665 -4.97 54.07 4.66
CA ASP A 665 -4.07 55.21 4.56
C ASP A 665 -2.56 54.86 4.49
N ARG A 666 -1.93 55.28 3.40
CA ARG A 666 -0.69 56.06 3.30
C ARG A 666 0.68 55.51 3.75
N ARG A 667 1.53 55.58 2.76
CA ARG A 667 2.89 56.20 2.69
C ARG A 667 4.11 55.31 2.95
N SER A 668 4.84 55.28 1.86
CA SER A 668 6.25 55.76 1.68
C SER A 668 7.32 54.96 2.44
N GLU A 669 8.15 54.21 1.77
CA GLU A 669 9.42 54.59 1.12
C GLU A 669 9.84 53.45 0.13
#